data_12ddfb3005f5bb6629fa8d54052c6628
#
_entry.id   12ddfb3005f5bb6629fa8d54052c6628
#
_cell.length_a   1.000
_cell.length_b   1.000
_cell.length_c   1.000
_cell.angle_alpha   90.00
_cell.angle_beta   90.00
_cell.angle_gamma   90.00
#
_symmetry.space_group_name_H-M   'P 1'
#
loop_
_entity.id
_entity.type
_entity.pdbx_description
1 polymer ?
#
loop_
_entity_poly.entity_id
_entity_poly.type
_entity_poly.pdbx_seq_one_letter_code
_entity_poly.pdbx_strand_id
1 'polypeptide(L)'
;MPDPTSPDTNDELNTAKQAKLENVGALSRDQLTPDAAAEPEGHDVPGHDHRAPHRPPGKRVVNLAGQPVIASPAPAPTRDGDDAGVNPYLLPGISLLLLLTGLALDYYRVGFFAGYVRLAWYAVAFLLVGWKVIRSALQSIPSGNVFNEFLLMSLATLGAFAIGEYPEGVAVMLFYTVGELFQDAAVNRAKRSIRALLEIQATEVTVLRDGQAVVLDPKQVAVGDTIEVKPGEKVALDGTLVQGPASLNTAALTGESVPQTKQAGEPVLAGMVNLESLIQVAVTAGYQDTKLAKILALVQDAVGRKAKTQQFITKFAKTYTPIVVLLAALLVAVPYFVVEDYVFRDWLYRALVFLVISCPCALVVSIPLGYFGGIGAASRTGILFKGSNFLDAMRELDTVVMDKTGTLTQGVFAVQQVQPAPGTAPEQLLRLLGALETKSTHPIAKAVVTHVGAAAAGVAVENVEEIAGHGLRGRVDGRDVLAGNTKLLAKFRVAYPPEVDQVVDSIVVAAVNGQYAGYLTVADAPKEDAARAVQELKADGITKLVMLSGDKDSIVQRVATALGITEAHGGLLPEDKARYVQQYKDAGHKLAFVGDGVNDAPVVALADVGIAMGGLGSDATIETADVVIQTDHPSKIATARRIARATHTVVWQNIWLAFAVKGVVLALGAGGLATMWEAVFADVGVALLAILNAVRIQRMRF
;
A
#
# COMPACT_ATOMS: atom_id res chain seq x y z
N MET A 1 -9.83 -37.24 10.59
CA MET A 1 -9.50 -36.58 11.86
C MET A 1 -8.16 -35.89 11.65
N PRO A 2 -8.05 -34.56 11.65
CA PRO A 2 -6.77 -33.87 11.57
C PRO A 2 -6.19 -33.69 12.97
N ASP A 3 -4.87 -33.82 13.02
CA ASP A 3 -3.99 -33.71 14.17
C ASP A 3 -3.97 -32.27 14.76
N PRO A 4 -4.08 -32.04 16.07
CA PRO A 4 -4.24 -30.73 16.68
C PRO A 4 -2.94 -29.98 17.02
N THR A 5 -1.81 -30.21 16.34
CA THR A 5 -0.50 -29.62 16.70
C THR A 5 0.17 -28.83 15.56
N SER A 6 -0.56 -27.97 14.86
CA SER A 6 0.06 -26.92 14.08
C SER A 6 -0.16 -25.57 14.76
N PRO A 7 0.88 -24.75 15.02
CA PRO A 7 0.69 -23.43 15.62
C PRO A 7 -0.12 -22.54 14.66
N ASP A 8 -1.17 -21.98 15.23
CA ASP A 8 -2.17 -21.17 14.55
C ASP A 8 -1.50 -19.88 14.03
N THR A 9 -1.56 -19.67 12.72
CA THR A 9 -1.01 -18.45 12.09
C THR A 9 -1.71 -17.16 12.53
N ASN A 10 -2.79 -17.26 13.29
CA ASN A 10 -3.44 -16.15 13.98
C ASN A 10 -2.60 -15.64 15.17
N ASP A 11 -1.80 -16.51 15.82
CA ASP A 11 -0.96 -16.11 16.95
C ASP A 11 0.22 -15.22 16.51
N GLU A 12 0.83 -15.48 15.37
CA GLU A 12 1.91 -14.61 14.86
C GLU A 12 1.39 -13.23 14.44
N LEU A 13 0.18 -13.17 13.88
CA LEU A 13 -0.45 -11.90 13.49
C LEU A 13 -0.91 -11.10 14.73
N ASN A 14 -1.42 -11.78 15.74
CA ASN A 14 -1.79 -11.19 17.02
C ASN A 14 -0.57 -10.73 17.80
N THR A 15 0.51 -11.50 17.79
CA THR A 15 1.78 -11.14 18.47
C THR A 15 2.42 -9.91 17.80
N ALA A 16 2.42 -9.84 16.47
CA ALA A 16 2.92 -8.67 15.75
C ALA A 16 2.04 -7.40 15.97
N LYS A 17 0.73 -7.58 16.14
CA LYS A 17 -0.20 -6.49 16.45
C LYS A 17 -0.13 -6.05 17.92
N GLN A 18 0.13 -6.97 18.84
CA GLN A 18 0.34 -6.67 20.26
C GLN A 18 1.63 -5.88 20.48
N ALA A 19 2.70 -6.20 19.76
CA ALA A 19 3.93 -5.41 19.73
C ALA A 19 3.71 -3.99 19.14
N LYS A 20 2.78 -3.85 18.19
CA LYS A 20 2.36 -2.53 17.68
C LYS A 20 1.60 -1.70 18.75
N LEU A 21 0.74 -2.32 19.54
CA LEU A 21 -0.03 -1.66 20.61
C LEU A 21 0.86 -1.21 21.77
N GLU A 22 1.88 -1.98 22.11
CA GLU A 22 2.86 -1.61 23.14
C GLU A 22 3.72 -0.41 22.70
N ASN A 23 4.08 -0.30 21.42
CA ASN A 23 4.78 0.86 20.88
C ASN A 23 3.93 2.14 20.87
N VAL A 24 2.63 2.04 20.60
CA VAL A 24 1.71 3.18 20.66
C VAL A 24 1.50 3.65 22.12
N GLY A 25 1.47 2.73 23.09
CA GLY A 25 1.41 3.05 24.51
C GLY A 25 2.68 3.71 25.06
N ALA A 26 3.85 3.43 24.47
CA ALA A 26 5.12 4.05 24.84
C ALA A 26 5.23 5.50 24.35
N LEU A 27 4.72 5.80 23.16
CA LEU A 27 4.72 7.17 22.59
C LEU A 27 3.84 8.16 23.37
N SER A 28 2.79 7.68 24.06
CA SER A 28 1.89 8.54 24.83
C SER A 28 2.42 8.90 26.23
N ARG A 29 3.43 8.22 26.74
CA ARG A 29 4.00 8.47 28.08
C ARG A 29 5.13 9.49 28.10
N ASP A 30 5.85 9.71 27.00
CA ASP A 30 6.98 10.65 26.95
C ASP A 30 6.59 12.11 26.68
N GLN A 31 5.30 12.42 26.48
CA GLN A 31 4.84 13.79 26.21
C GLN A 31 4.24 14.53 27.40
N LEU A 32 4.33 14.02 28.63
CA LEU A 32 3.69 14.63 29.81
C LEU A 32 4.66 14.91 30.95
N THR A 33 5.75 15.68 30.72
CA THR A 33 6.41 16.40 31.81
C THR A 33 6.98 17.71 31.30
N PRO A 34 6.57 18.84 31.84
CA PRO A 34 7.24 20.12 31.60
C PRO A 34 8.34 20.38 32.62
N ASP A 35 9.37 20.97 32.13
CA ASP A 35 10.64 21.15 32.70
C ASP A 35 10.86 22.44 33.50
N ALA A 36 11.77 22.46 34.42
CA ALA A 36 12.23 23.64 35.14
C ALA A 36 13.75 23.78 35.06
N ALA A 37 14.12 24.86 34.45
CA ALA A 37 15.33 25.68 34.55
C ALA A 37 16.54 25.29 35.42
N ALA A 38 17.74 25.49 34.87
CA ALA A 38 18.86 26.26 35.42
C ALA A 38 20.07 26.36 34.44
N GLU A 39 20.50 27.57 34.20
CA GLU A 39 21.80 28.01 33.63
C GLU A 39 22.86 28.18 34.72
N PRO A 40 24.04 28.76 34.36
CA PRO A 40 25.24 28.25 33.64
C PRO A 40 26.54 28.44 34.46
N GLU A 41 27.72 28.10 33.87
CA GLU A 41 29.06 28.65 34.05
C GLU A 41 30.07 27.70 33.40
N GLY A 42 31.09 27.97 32.57
CA GLY A 42 31.93 29.07 32.34
C GLY A 42 33.40 28.59 32.22
N HIS A 43 34.17 29.08 31.22
CA HIS A 43 35.65 29.01 31.03
C HIS A 43 36.28 27.72 30.43
N ASP A 44 37.06 27.79 29.47
CA ASP A 44 38.15 28.42 28.79
C ASP A 44 38.83 27.50 27.74
N VAL A 45 39.34 28.08 26.67
CA VAL A 45 40.06 27.52 25.51
C VAL A 45 41.55 27.52 25.84
N PRO A 46 42.55 26.92 25.10
CA PRO A 46 42.59 26.36 23.72
C PRO A 46 43.48 25.12 23.55
N GLY A 47 43.40 24.52 22.32
CA GLY A 47 44.48 23.64 21.84
C GLY A 47 44.12 22.75 20.65
N HIS A 48 44.72 22.99 19.50
CA HIS A 48 44.66 22.19 18.26
C HIS A 48 44.91 20.72 18.46
N ASP A 49 44.13 19.84 17.81
CA ASP A 49 44.71 18.81 16.96
C ASP A 49 43.68 18.16 16.02
N HIS A 50 44.11 17.85 14.80
CA HIS A 50 43.33 17.19 13.74
C HIS A 50 43.19 15.69 14.03
N ARG A 51 41.93 15.20 14.30
CA ARG A 51 41.57 13.79 14.08
C ARG A 51 40.11 13.69 13.68
N ALA A 52 39.85 12.76 12.73
CA ALA A 52 38.58 12.47 12.13
C ALA A 52 37.49 12.12 13.17
N PRO A 53 36.19 12.44 12.90
CA PRO A 53 35.13 12.20 13.86
C PRO A 53 34.80 10.72 14.01
N HIS A 54 34.96 10.21 15.26
CA HIS A 54 34.47 8.90 15.65
C HIS A 54 32.93 8.84 15.57
N ARG A 55 32.41 7.87 14.82
CA ARG A 55 31.01 7.47 14.86
C ARG A 55 30.66 6.97 16.26
N PRO A 56 29.53 7.40 16.85
CA PRO A 56 29.05 6.81 18.12
C PRO A 56 28.65 5.35 17.88
N PRO A 57 28.88 4.44 18.85
CA PRO A 57 28.49 3.05 18.71
C PRO A 57 26.96 2.92 18.67
N GLY A 58 26.43 2.35 17.59
CA GLY A 58 25.01 2.06 17.43
C GLY A 58 24.47 1.20 18.59
N LYS A 59 23.31 1.56 19.13
CA LYS A 59 22.59 0.78 20.14
C LYS A 59 22.32 -0.62 19.56
N ARG A 60 22.87 -1.66 20.22
CA ARG A 60 22.55 -3.06 19.89
C ARG A 60 21.10 -3.32 20.30
N VAL A 61 20.27 -3.69 19.34
CA VAL A 61 18.92 -4.19 19.59
C VAL A 61 19.06 -5.65 20.05
N VAL A 62 18.58 -5.95 21.23
CA VAL A 62 18.54 -7.32 21.82
C VAL A 62 17.09 -7.76 21.94
N ASN A 63 16.82 -9.07 21.77
CA ASN A 63 15.48 -9.63 22.02
C ASN A 63 15.20 -9.72 23.54
N LEU A 64 13.95 -10.05 23.89
CA LEU A 64 13.50 -10.20 25.30
C LEU A 64 14.28 -11.25 26.10
N ALA A 65 15.12 -12.08 25.46
CA ALA A 65 16.00 -13.05 26.09
C ALA A 65 17.46 -12.57 26.19
N GLY A 66 17.76 -11.28 25.90
CA GLY A 66 19.11 -10.71 26.01
C GLY A 66 20.08 -11.15 24.90
N GLN A 67 19.61 -11.87 23.87
CA GLN A 67 20.46 -12.29 22.75
C GLN A 67 20.49 -11.22 21.66
N PRO A 68 21.64 -10.96 21.02
CA PRO A 68 21.70 -10.03 19.90
C PRO A 68 20.81 -10.56 18.77
N VAL A 69 19.82 -9.77 18.37
CA VAL A 69 19.06 -10.04 17.15
C VAL A 69 20.04 -9.87 16.00
N ILE A 70 20.55 -10.98 15.50
CA ILE A 70 21.18 -11.00 14.19
C ILE A 70 20.00 -10.81 13.22
N ALA A 71 19.71 -9.57 12.87
CA ALA A 71 18.88 -9.30 11.71
C ALA A 71 19.48 -10.14 10.58
N SER A 72 18.73 -11.13 10.09
CA SER A 72 19.08 -11.73 8.81
C SER A 72 19.30 -10.57 7.88
N PRO A 73 20.46 -10.45 7.23
CA PRO A 73 20.69 -9.37 6.31
C PRO A 73 19.51 -9.41 5.36
N ALA A 74 18.74 -8.31 5.29
CA ALA A 74 17.85 -8.08 4.18
C ALA A 74 18.66 -8.49 2.95
N PRO A 75 18.11 -9.32 2.02
CA PRO A 75 18.86 -9.66 0.83
C PRO A 75 19.42 -8.34 0.33
N ALA A 76 20.74 -8.22 0.35
CA ALA A 76 21.42 -7.04 -0.09
C ALA A 76 20.75 -6.70 -1.41
N PRO A 77 20.41 -5.43 -1.70
CA PRO A 77 19.98 -5.07 -3.03
C PRO A 77 21.03 -5.73 -3.90
N THR A 78 20.59 -6.75 -4.67
CA THR A 78 21.46 -7.31 -5.67
C THR A 78 21.99 -6.08 -6.36
N ARG A 79 23.23 -5.73 -6.12
CA ARG A 79 23.94 -4.81 -6.99
C ARG A 79 23.57 -5.37 -8.36
N ASP A 80 22.76 -4.64 -9.09
CA ASP A 80 22.82 -4.69 -10.53
C ASP A 80 24.28 -4.39 -10.79
N GLY A 81 25.07 -5.48 -10.74
CA GLY A 81 26.49 -5.42 -11.08
C GLY A 81 26.47 -4.87 -12.47
N ASP A 82 27.15 -3.77 -12.63
CA ASP A 82 27.67 -3.33 -13.91
C ASP A 82 28.41 -4.51 -14.57
N ASP A 83 27.67 -5.49 -15.07
CA ASP A 83 28.04 -6.28 -16.24
C ASP A 83 27.81 -5.35 -17.44
N ALA A 84 28.59 -4.29 -17.44
CA ALA A 84 28.75 -3.40 -18.56
C ALA A 84 29.26 -4.25 -19.72
N GLY A 85 28.38 -4.62 -20.64
CA GLY A 85 28.77 -4.87 -21.99
C GLY A 85 28.40 -6.17 -22.67
N VAL A 86 27.85 -7.20 -22.00
CA VAL A 86 27.45 -8.43 -22.72
C VAL A 86 25.93 -8.50 -22.85
N ASN A 87 25.44 -8.47 -24.09
CA ASN A 87 24.00 -8.68 -24.36
C ASN A 87 23.57 -10.01 -23.76
N PRO A 88 22.57 -10.05 -22.82
CA PRO A 88 22.14 -11.27 -22.14
C PRO A 88 21.63 -12.36 -23.11
N TYR A 89 21.28 -11.99 -24.33
CA TYR A 89 20.84 -12.90 -25.39
C TYR A 89 21.98 -13.51 -26.20
N LEU A 90 23.24 -13.04 -26.03
CA LEU A 90 24.38 -13.47 -26.84
C LEU A 90 24.74 -14.93 -26.58
N LEU A 91 24.94 -15.32 -25.32
CA LEU A 91 25.31 -16.71 -24.97
C LEU A 91 24.21 -17.73 -25.33
N PRO A 92 22.91 -17.47 -25.00
CA PRO A 92 21.82 -18.32 -25.51
C PRO A 92 21.75 -18.38 -27.02
N GLY A 93 22.01 -17.28 -27.73
CA GLY A 93 22.05 -17.28 -29.22
C GLY A 93 23.17 -18.12 -29.78
N ILE A 94 24.37 -18.07 -29.22
CA ILE A 94 25.50 -18.92 -29.61
C ILE A 94 25.18 -20.41 -29.31
N SER A 95 24.63 -20.71 -28.11
CA SER A 95 24.25 -22.08 -27.76
C SER A 95 23.18 -22.63 -28.71
N LEU A 96 22.19 -21.82 -29.11
CA LEU A 96 21.18 -22.19 -30.10
C LEU A 96 21.82 -22.52 -31.45
N LEU A 97 22.74 -21.69 -31.91
CA LEU A 97 23.47 -21.92 -33.17
C LEU A 97 24.25 -23.24 -33.13
N LEU A 98 24.98 -23.49 -32.02
CA LEU A 98 25.71 -24.75 -31.82
C LEU A 98 24.77 -25.96 -31.74
N LEU A 99 23.63 -25.82 -31.09
CA LEU A 99 22.59 -26.88 -31.03
C LEU A 99 22.07 -27.22 -32.45
N LEU A 100 21.64 -26.19 -33.20
CA LEU A 100 21.10 -26.37 -34.54
C LEU A 100 22.13 -26.97 -35.53
N THR A 101 23.37 -26.49 -35.46
CA THR A 101 24.45 -27.04 -36.27
C THR A 101 24.80 -28.48 -35.89
N GLY A 102 24.83 -28.79 -34.58
CA GLY A 102 25.01 -30.14 -34.06
C GLY A 102 23.92 -31.10 -34.54
N LEU A 103 22.64 -30.66 -34.45
CA LEU A 103 21.50 -31.44 -34.97
C LEU A 103 21.58 -31.68 -36.49
N ALA A 104 22.00 -30.68 -37.24
CA ALA A 104 22.22 -30.85 -38.69
C ALA A 104 23.35 -31.85 -38.99
N LEU A 105 24.47 -31.79 -38.28
CA LEU A 105 25.58 -32.74 -38.41
C LEU A 105 25.17 -34.16 -38.01
N ASP A 106 24.35 -34.33 -36.98
CA ASP A 106 23.75 -35.61 -36.57
C ASP A 106 22.81 -36.14 -37.66
N TYR A 107 21.93 -35.29 -38.23
CA TYR A 107 20.97 -35.66 -39.26
C TYR A 107 21.66 -36.13 -40.57
N TYR A 108 22.69 -35.38 -40.99
CA TYR A 108 23.46 -35.75 -42.22
C TYR A 108 24.50 -36.83 -41.92
N ARG A 109 24.60 -37.40 -40.72
CA ARG A 109 25.51 -38.46 -40.31
C ARG A 109 26.96 -38.20 -40.75
N VAL A 110 27.45 -36.98 -40.51
CA VAL A 110 28.79 -36.57 -40.92
C VAL A 110 29.85 -37.39 -40.18
N GLY A 111 30.75 -38.08 -40.88
CA GLY A 111 31.61 -39.13 -40.32
C GLY A 111 32.55 -38.70 -39.23
N PHE A 112 32.98 -37.43 -39.16
CA PHE A 112 33.82 -36.91 -38.05
C PHE A 112 33.02 -36.56 -36.81
N PHE A 113 31.69 -36.37 -36.91
CA PHE A 113 30.82 -35.96 -35.85
C PHE A 113 30.28 -37.15 -35.03
N ALA A 114 31.21 -37.89 -34.40
CA ALA A 114 30.90 -39.09 -33.62
C ALA A 114 31.77 -39.14 -32.34
N GLY A 115 31.36 -39.95 -31.36
CA GLY A 115 32.11 -40.22 -30.14
C GLY A 115 32.43 -38.95 -29.34
N TYR A 116 33.67 -38.72 -29.05
CA TYR A 116 34.12 -37.59 -28.21
C TYR A 116 33.94 -36.22 -28.87
N VAL A 117 33.97 -36.14 -30.22
CA VAL A 117 33.76 -34.88 -30.95
C VAL A 117 32.31 -34.40 -30.74
N ARG A 118 31.35 -35.31 -30.87
CA ARG A 118 29.93 -35.05 -30.65
C ARG A 118 29.67 -34.63 -29.19
N LEU A 119 30.25 -35.34 -28.22
CA LEU A 119 30.16 -35.01 -26.82
C LEU A 119 30.74 -33.60 -26.54
N ALA A 120 31.93 -33.31 -27.00
CA ALA A 120 32.60 -32.03 -26.78
C ALA A 120 31.82 -30.85 -27.38
N TRP A 121 31.24 -31.02 -28.57
CA TRP A 121 30.42 -30.03 -29.24
C TRP A 121 29.20 -29.62 -28.39
N TYR A 122 28.43 -30.63 -27.99
CA TYR A 122 27.24 -30.39 -27.19
C TYR A 122 27.58 -29.96 -25.74
N ALA A 123 28.72 -30.39 -25.16
CA ALA A 123 29.20 -29.94 -23.88
C ALA A 123 29.55 -28.45 -23.89
N VAL A 124 30.15 -27.92 -24.96
CA VAL A 124 30.40 -26.48 -25.10
C VAL A 124 29.07 -25.72 -25.21
N ALA A 125 28.14 -26.16 -26.03
CA ALA A 125 26.82 -25.57 -26.18
C ALA A 125 26.05 -25.53 -24.82
N PHE A 126 26.16 -26.63 -24.07
CA PHE A 126 25.55 -26.76 -22.73
C PHE A 126 26.17 -25.80 -21.72
N LEU A 127 27.51 -25.73 -21.62
CA LEU A 127 28.22 -24.92 -20.66
C LEU A 127 27.93 -23.41 -20.83
N LEU A 128 27.71 -22.93 -22.04
CA LEU A 128 27.39 -21.54 -22.33
C LEU A 128 26.11 -21.08 -21.62
N VAL A 129 25.10 -21.94 -21.46
CA VAL A 129 23.80 -21.62 -20.84
C VAL A 129 23.63 -22.29 -19.49
N GLY A 130 24.20 -23.48 -19.28
CA GLY A 130 24.03 -24.31 -18.09
C GLY A 130 24.92 -23.95 -16.91
N TRP A 131 26.05 -23.30 -17.15
CA TRP A 131 27.04 -22.99 -16.10
C TRP A 131 26.43 -22.22 -14.92
N LYS A 132 25.64 -21.19 -15.23
CA LYS A 132 24.95 -20.36 -14.20
C LYS A 132 24.03 -21.22 -13.34
N VAL A 133 23.26 -22.12 -13.97
CA VAL A 133 22.28 -23.00 -13.30
C VAL A 133 22.97 -24.01 -12.41
N ILE A 134 24.01 -24.69 -12.92
CA ILE A 134 24.81 -25.65 -12.14
C ILE A 134 25.49 -24.96 -10.94
N ARG A 135 26.10 -23.77 -11.17
CA ARG A 135 26.69 -22.99 -10.09
C ARG A 135 25.67 -22.61 -9.02
N SER A 136 24.46 -22.19 -9.40
CA SER A 136 23.37 -21.88 -8.46
C SER A 136 22.92 -23.11 -7.68
N ALA A 137 22.83 -24.28 -8.34
CA ALA A 137 22.54 -25.56 -7.66
C ALA A 137 23.60 -25.88 -6.61
N LEU A 138 24.88 -25.77 -6.93
CA LEU A 138 25.98 -26.03 -6.01
C LEU A 138 26.05 -25.04 -4.84
N GLN A 139 25.77 -23.75 -5.11
CA GLN A 139 25.76 -22.71 -4.09
C GLN A 139 24.59 -22.82 -3.11
N SER A 140 23.50 -23.49 -3.50
CA SER A 140 22.35 -23.71 -2.63
C SER A 140 22.54 -24.87 -1.63
N ILE A 141 23.52 -25.75 -1.83
CA ILE A 141 23.80 -26.89 -0.95
C ILE A 141 24.22 -26.45 0.47
N PRO A 142 25.19 -25.52 0.64
CA PRO A 142 25.61 -25.08 1.98
C PRO A 142 24.51 -24.33 2.75
N SER A 143 23.56 -23.71 2.05
CA SER A 143 22.43 -22.99 2.66
C SER A 143 21.30 -23.90 3.14
N GLY A 144 21.44 -25.23 3.01
CA GLY A 144 20.43 -26.21 3.40
C GLY A 144 19.22 -26.29 2.44
N ASN A 145 19.24 -25.57 1.32
CA ASN A 145 18.16 -25.54 0.34
C ASN A 145 18.50 -26.40 -0.90
N VAL A 146 18.82 -27.67 -0.64
CA VAL A 146 19.33 -28.59 -1.66
C VAL A 146 18.29 -28.87 -2.74
N PHE A 147 17.03 -29.11 -2.31
CA PHE A 147 15.95 -29.51 -3.23
C PHE A 147 15.28 -28.26 -3.81
N ASN A 148 15.89 -27.71 -4.85
CA ASN A 148 15.36 -26.56 -5.60
C ASN A 148 15.31 -26.86 -7.11
N GLU A 149 14.77 -25.91 -7.88
CA GLU A 149 14.65 -26.01 -9.34
C GLU A 149 16.00 -26.18 -10.05
N PHE A 150 17.05 -25.53 -9.56
CA PHE A 150 18.39 -25.61 -10.15
C PHE A 150 18.97 -27.03 -10.04
N LEU A 151 18.72 -27.71 -8.90
CA LEU A 151 19.13 -29.11 -8.74
C LEU A 151 18.38 -30.01 -9.71
N LEU A 152 17.05 -29.87 -9.80
CA LEU A 152 16.23 -30.71 -10.71
C LEU A 152 16.68 -30.58 -12.16
N MET A 153 16.90 -29.33 -12.62
CA MET A 153 17.34 -29.06 -13.99
C MET A 153 18.78 -29.59 -14.24
N SER A 154 19.68 -29.39 -13.28
CA SER A 154 21.04 -29.91 -13.37
C SER A 154 21.07 -31.44 -13.41
N LEU A 155 20.29 -32.11 -12.54
CA LEU A 155 20.22 -33.57 -12.49
C LEU A 155 19.65 -34.14 -13.77
N ALA A 156 18.56 -33.55 -14.31
CA ALA A 156 17.92 -33.99 -15.52
C ALA A 156 18.84 -33.84 -16.75
N THR A 157 19.50 -32.67 -16.88
CA THR A 157 20.35 -32.40 -18.05
C THR A 157 21.66 -33.18 -18.00
N LEU A 158 22.31 -33.31 -16.83
CA LEU A 158 23.49 -34.16 -16.69
C LEU A 158 23.16 -35.65 -16.90
N GLY A 159 21.96 -36.07 -16.43
CA GLY A 159 21.46 -37.40 -16.68
C GLY A 159 21.26 -37.69 -18.19
N ALA A 160 20.71 -36.69 -18.94
CA ALA A 160 20.59 -36.79 -20.40
C ALA A 160 21.96 -36.96 -21.09
N PHE A 161 22.97 -36.21 -20.63
CA PHE A 161 24.35 -36.42 -21.12
C PHE A 161 24.89 -37.82 -20.80
N ALA A 162 24.61 -38.35 -19.60
CA ALA A 162 25.07 -39.68 -19.17
C ALA A 162 24.48 -40.82 -20.07
N ILE A 163 23.24 -40.66 -20.56
CA ILE A 163 22.61 -41.64 -21.43
C ILE A 163 22.86 -41.38 -22.93
N GLY A 164 23.61 -40.33 -23.29
CA GLY A 164 23.98 -40.02 -24.67
C GLY A 164 22.96 -39.13 -25.43
N GLU A 165 21.93 -38.62 -24.74
CA GLU A 165 20.94 -37.70 -25.28
C GLU A 165 21.42 -36.24 -25.17
N TYR A 166 22.61 -35.94 -25.74
CA TYR A 166 23.28 -34.66 -25.63
C TYR A 166 22.45 -33.49 -26.18
N PRO A 167 21.81 -33.58 -27.37
CA PRO A 167 21.00 -32.50 -27.90
C PRO A 167 19.86 -32.10 -26.96
N GLU A 168 19.22 -33.07 -26.33
CA GLU A 168 18.10 -32.83 -25.40
C GLU A 168 18.56 -32.13 -24.14
N GLY A 169 19.71 -32.55 -23.58
CA GLY A 169 20.29 -31.87 -22.42
C GLY A 169 20.61 -30.40 -22.70
N VAL A 170 21.16 -30.10 -23.90
CA VAL A 170 21.42 -28.71 -24.32
C VAL A 170 20.11 -27.95 -24.51
N ALA A 171 19.14 -28.55 -25.19
CA ALA A 171 17.86 -27.92 -25.48
C ALA A 171 17.09 -27.55 -24.20
N VAL A 172 17.01 -28.46 -23.23
CA VAL A 172 16.38 -28.22 -21.93
C VAL A 172 17.00 -27.01 -21.27
N MET A 173 18.33 -26.95 -21.16
CA MET A 173 19.03 -25.86 -20.51
C MET A 173 18.90 -24.54 -21.26
N LEU A 174 18.90 -24.58 -22.59
CA LEU A 174 18.72 -23.42 -23.45
C LEU A 174 17.30 -22.83 -23.29
N PHE A 175 16.25 -23.65 -23.38
CA PHE A 175 14.87 -23.18 -23.21
C PHE A 175 14.61 -22.70 -21.83
N TYR A 176 15.16 -23.35 -20.80
CA TYR A 176 15.10 -22.87 -19.42
C TYR A 176 15.71 -21.47 -19.31
N THR A 177 16.93 -21.26 -19.81
CA THR A 177 17.62 -19.96 -19.75
C THR A 177 16.87 -18.88 -20.53
N VAL A 178 16.35 -19.19 -21.71
CA VAL A 178 15.50 -18.27 -22.49
C VAL A 178 14.21 -17.95 -21.74
N GLY A 179 13.58 -18.95 -21.13
CA GLY A 179 12.41 -18.75 -20.27
C GLY A 179 12.69 -17.83 -19.08
N GLU A 180 13.83 -18.01 -18.39
CA GLU A 180 14.29 -17.16 -17.30
C GLU A 180 14.48 -15.71 -17.75
N LEU A 181 15.11 -15.48 -18.91
CA LEU A 181 15.27 -14.14 -19.48
C LEU A 181 13.93 -13.44 -19.77
N PHE A 182 12.94 -14.16 -20.29
CA PHE A 182 11.60 -13.61 -20.50
C PHE A 182 10.89 -13.31 -19.19
N GLN A 183 11.05 -14.19 -18.19
CA GLN A 183 10.50 -13.96 -16.84
C GLN A 183 11.11 -12.72 -16.20
N ASP A 184 12.42 -12.59 -16.24
CA ASP A 184 13.14 -11.42 -15.70
C ASP A 184 12.71 -10.13 -16.40
N ALA A 185 12.57 -10.14 -17.72
CA ALA A 185 12.09 -9.00 -18.48
C ALA A 185 10.66 -8.59 -18.06
N ALA A 186 9.77 -9.57 -17.85
CA ALA A 186 8.40 -9.32 -17.42
C ALA A 186 8.32 -8.82 -15.98
N VAL A 187 9.09 -9.41 -15.06
CA VAL A 187 9.21 -8.97 -13.66
C VAL A 187 9.78 -7.55 -13.59
N ASN A 188 10.83 -7.26 -14.35
CA ASN A 188 11.43 -5.93 -14.40
C ASN A 188 10.47 -4.90 -15.03
N ARG A 189 9.66 -5.29 -15.99
CA ARG A 189 8.59 -4.42 -16.53
C ARG A 189 7.53 -4.12 -15.49
N ALA A 190 7.11 -5.11 -14.71
CA ALA A 190 6.15 -4.92 -13.62
C ALA A 190 6.72 -4.05 -12.50
N LYS A 191 7.97 -4.27 -12.10
CA LYS A 191 8.70 -3.44 -11.13
C LYS A 191 8.88 -2.00 -11.63
N ARG A 192 9.13 -1.76 -12.92
CA ARG A 192 9.21 -0.42 -13.51
C ARG A 192 7.91 0.37 -13.36
N SER A 193 6.74 -0.27 -13.47
CA SER A 193 5.46 0.40 -13.22
C SER A 193 5.32 0.90 -11.78
N ILE A 194 5.94 0.22 -10.81
CA ILE A 194 6.03 0.66 -9.42
C ILE A 194 7.13 1.72 -9.28
N ARG A 195 8.28 1.56 -9.94
CA ARG A 195 9.36 2.57 -9.97
C ARG A 195 8.94 3.88 -10.64
N ALA A 196 8.02 3.86 -11.60
CA ALA A 196 7.48 5.07 -12.20
C ALA A 196 6.76 5.97 -11.16
N LEU A 197 6.25 5.38 -10.06
CA LEU A 197 5.77 6.13 -8.90
C LEU A 197 6.95 6.77 -8.11
N LEU A 198 8.15 6.18 -8.18
CA LEU A 198 9.37 6.74 -7.57
C LEU A 198 9.95 7.89 -8.40
N GLU A 199 9.71 7.91 -9.72
CA GLU A 199 10.14 8.99 -10.63
C GLU A 199 9.32 10.27 -10.46
N ILE A 200 8.32 10.29 -9.56
CA ILE A 200 7.56 11.49 -9.18
C ILE A 200 8.45 12.48 -8.42
N GLN A 201 9.51 12.04 -7.75
CA GLN A 201 10.42 12.91 -7.03
C GLN A 201 11.16 13.86 -7.98
N ALA A 202 11.29 15.12 -7.56
CA ALA A 202 12.16 16.07 -8.23
C ALA A 202 13.64 15.74 -7.95
N THR A 203 14.49 15.84 -8.94
CA THR A 203 15.94 15.63 -8.81
C THR A 203 16.68 16.88 -8.43
N GLU A 204 16.12 18.05 -8.72
CA GLU A 204 16.66 19.37 -8.47
C GLU A 204 15.56 20.30 -7.98
N VAL A 205 15.92 21.33 -7.23
CA VAL A 205 15.02 22.35 -6.70
C VAL A 205 15.67 23.71 -6.71
N THR A 206 14.94 24.73 -7.13
CA THR A 206 15.38 26.11 -7.07
C THR A 206 14.99 26.71 -5.71
N VAL A 207 15.99 27.10 -4.92
CA VAL A 207 15.82 27.69 -3.57
C VAL A 207 16.17 29.18 -3.64
N LEU A 208 15.35 30.02 -3.03
CA LEU A 208 15.62 31.43 -2.85
C LEU A 208 16.41 31.65 -1.56
N ARG A 209 17.69 32.01 -1.65
CA ARG A 209 18.54 32.40 -0.53
C ARG A 209 19.11 33.78 -0.76
N ASP A 210 18.91 34.68 0.19
CA ASP A 210 19.35 36.06 0.12
C ASP A 210 18.92 36.81 -1.17
N GLY A 211 17.72 36.46 -1.69
CA GLY A 211 17.17 37.04 -2.91
C GLY A 211 17.76 36.47 -4.22
N GLN A 212 18.61 35.45 -4.15
CA GLN A 212 19.18 34.77 -5.31
C GLN A 212 18.60 33.35 -5.45
N ALA A 213 18.29 32.97 -6.68
CA ALA A 213 17.82 31.62 -7.01
C ALA A 213 19.01 30.67 -7.17
N VAL A 214 19.12 29.66 -6.34
CA VAL A 214 20.17 28.65 -6.34
C VAL A 214 19.57 27.28 -6.56
N VAL A 215 20.09 26.52 -7.52
CA VAL A 215 19.66 25.14 -7.78
C VAL A 215 20.41 24.19 -6.86
N LEU A 216 19.68 23.38 -6.08
CA LEU A 216 20.22 22.44 -5.09
C LEU A 216 19.60 21.04 -5.25
N ASP A 217 20.27 20.03 -4.69
CA ASP A 217 19.63 18.72 -4.44
C ASP A 217 18.54 18.91 -3.35
N PRO A 218 17.32 18.40 -3.54
CA PRO A 218 16.24 18.48 -2.54
C PRO A 218 16.65 18.04 -1.12
N LYS A 219 17.63 17.16 -1.00
CA LYS A 219 18.17 16.70 0.29
C LYS A 219 18.95 17.76 1.07
N GLN A 220 19.35 18.84 0.40
CA GLN A 220 20.14 19.94 0.99
C GLN A 220 19.28 21.13 1.39
N VAL A 221 17.98 21.06 1.15
CA VAL A 221 17.02 22.12 1.50
C VAL A 221 16.59 21.95 2.94
N ALA A 222 16.59 23.05 3.68
CA ALA A 222 16.17 23.08 5.08
C ALA A 222 14.69 23.47 5.22
N VAL A 223 14.07 23.06 6.33
CA VAL A 223 12.75 23.56 6.71
C VAL A 223 12.83 25.07 6.95
N GLY A 224 11.92 25.83 6.37
CA GLY A 224 11.89 27.30 6.38
C GLY A 224 12.49 27.95 5.12
N ASP A 225 13.25 27.21 4.29
CA ASP A 225 13.67 27.72 2.98
C ASP A 225 12.44 27.97 2.09
N THR A 226 12.55 28.92 1.14
CA THR A 226 11.53 29.14 0.11
C THR A 226 12.02 28.58 -1.21
N ILE A 227 11.21 27.71 -1.82
CA ILE A 227 11.51 27.13 -3.12
C ILE A 227 10.64 27.78 -4.22
N GLU A 228 11.20 27.94 -5.40
CA GLU A 228 10.49 28.35 -6.61
C GLU A 228 10.19 27.14 -7.49
N VAL A 229 8.94 27.09 -8.00
CA VAL A 229 8.50 26.01 -8.88
C VAL A 229 7.88 26.64 -10.14
N LYS A 230 8.49 26.43 -11.29
CA LYS A 230 8.04 26.95 -12.57
C LYS A 230 6.89 26.11 -13.14
N PRO A 231 6.12 26.64 -14.11
CA PRO A 231 5.15 25.84 -14.85
C PRO A 231 5.77 24.58 -15.46
N GLY A 232 5.13 23.44 -15.26
CA GLY A 232 5.62 22.13 -15.68
C GLY A 232 6.61 21.45 -14.73
N GLU A 233 7.14 22.16 -13.73
CA GLU A 233 8.04 21.58 -12.73
C GLU A 233 7.26 20.90 -11.60
N LYS A 234 7.91 19.93 -10.96
CA LYS A 234 7.42 19.22 -9.77
C LYS A 234 7.82 19.98 -8.53
N VAL A 235 6.89 20.07 -7.58
CA VAL A 235 7.20 20.50 -6.22
C VAL A 235 8.15 19.49 -5.58
N ALA A 236 9.31 19.92 -5.11
CA ALA A 236 10.35 19.03 -4.60
C ALA A 236 10.11 18.60 -3.15
N LEU A 237 9.53 19.47 -2.33
CA LEU A 237 9.35 19.32 -0.87
C LEU A 237 7.97 19.77 -0.45
N ASP A 238 7.46 19.20 0.65
CA ASP A 238 6.21 19.64 1.24
C ASP A 238 6.37 21.03 1.83
N GLY A 239 5.37 21.88 1.62
CA GLY A 239 5.40 23.26 2.11
C GLY A 239 4.05 23.95 2.05
N THR A 240 4.06 25.24 2.31
CA THR A 240 2.89 26.14 2.21
C THR A 240 3.06 27.10 1.06
N LEU A 241 2.00 27.32 0.28
CA LEU A 241 2.00 28.29 -0.83
C LEU A 241 2.14 29.72 -0.26
N VAL A 242 3.18 30.43 -0.70
CA VAL A 242 3.47 31.80 -0.20
C VAL A 242 2.53 32.82 -0.85
N GLN A 243 2.29 32.67 -2.16
CA GLN A 243 1.42 33.56 -2.93
C GLN A 243 0.53 32.71 -3.83
N GLY A 244 -0.74 33.05 -3.96
CA GLY A 244 -1.71 32.29 -4.75
C GLY A 244 -2.64 33.18 -5.58
N PRO A 245 -3.58 32.57 -6.33
CA PRO A 245 -3.83 31.13 -6.45
C PRO A 245 -2.84 30.39 -7.35
N ALA A 246 -2.71 29.06 -7.14
CA ALA A 246 -1.90 28.16 -7.96
C ALA A 246 -2.71 26.96 -8.42
N SER A 247 -2.63 26.62 -9.71
CA SER A 247 -3.23 25.41 -10.29
C SER A 247 -2.19 24.28 -10.30
N LEU A 248 -2.48 23.19 -9.58
CA LEU A 248 -1.56 22.09 -9.35
C LEU A 248 -2.17 20.75 -9.81
N ASN A 249 -1.44 20.00 -10.60
CA ASN A 249 -1.81 18.63 -10.96
C ASN A 249 -1.37 17.67 -9.85
N THR A 250 -2.34 17.02 -9.23
CA THR A 250 -2.13 16.07 -8.13
C THR A 250 -2.23 14.60 -8.58
N ALA A 251 -2.48 14.33 -9.86
CA ALA A 251 -2.78 13.00 -10.39
C ALA A 251 -1.73 11.93 -10.03
N ALA A 252 -0.48 12.34 -9.95
CA ALA A 252 0.62 11.43 -9.59
C ALA A 252 0.58 10.97 -8.13
N LEU A 253 -0.02 11.76 -7.23
CA LEU A 253 -0.14 11.46 -5.80
C LEU A 253 -1.50 10.84 -5.46
N THR A 254 -2.57 11.44 -5.96
CA THR A 254 -3.94 11.08 -5.57
C THR A 254 -4.64 10.18 -6.59
N GLY A 255 -4.12 10.08 -7.82
CA GLY A 255 -4.78 9.42 -8.94
C GLY A 255 -5.96 10.22 -9.53
N GLU A 256 -6.18 11.46 -9.09
CA GLU A 256 -7.24 12.35 -9.59
C GLU A 256 -6.73 13.14 -10.79
N SER A 257 -7.48 13.09 -11.90
CA SER A 257 -7.08 13.78 -13.14
C SER A 257 -7.42 15.26 -13.16
N VAL A 258 -8.24 15.74 -12.20
CA VAL A 258 -8.66 17.15 -12.14
C VAL A 258 -7.63 17.96 -11.38
N PRO A 259 -7.06 19.03 -11.94
CA PRO A 259 -6.15 19.91 -11.22
C PRO A 259 -6.83 20.56 -10.02
N GLN A 260 -6.07 20.75 -8.95
CA GLN A 260 -6.52 21.43 -7.73
C GLN A 260 -6.01 22.87 -7.73
N THR A 261 -6.88 23.83 -7.45
CA THR A 261 -6.48 25.23 -7.22
C THR A 261 -6.22 25.43 -5.74
N LYS A 262 -5.02 25.89 -5.38
CA LYS A 262 -4.58 26.20 -4.03
C LYS A 262 -4.47 27.71 -3.83
N GLN A 263 -4.85 28.17 -2.64
CA GLN A 263 -4.73 29.56 -2.21
C GLN A 263 -3.46 29.79 -1.39
N ALA A 264 -3.04 31.05 -1.25
CA ALA A 264 -1.93 31.39 -0.37
C ALA A 264 -2.21 30.89 1.07
N GLY A 265 -1.18 30.30 1.71
CA GLY A 265 -1.29 29.67 3.02
C GLY A 265 -1.77 28.22 3.02
N GLU A 266 -2.21 27.68 1.88
CA GLU A 266 -2.61 26.28 1.78
C GLU A 266 -1.41 25.34 1.56
N PRO A 267 -1.50 24.07 2.04
CA PRO A 267 -0.43 23.10 1.89
C PRO A 267 -0.29 22.63 0.46
N VAL A 268 0.97 22.56 0.02
CA VAL A 268 1.43 22.01 -1.27
C VAL A 268 2.38 20.86 -0.99
N LEU A 269 2.19 19.72 -1.67
CA LEU A 269 2.94 18.50 -1.40
C LEU A 269 4.00 18.22 -2.48
N ALA A 270 5.09 17.60 -2.07
CA ALA A 270 6.11 17.07 -2.98
C ALA A 270 5.47 16.14 -4.01
N GLY A 271 5.87 16.26 -5.28
CA GLY A 271 5.33 15.47 -6.39
C GLY A 271 4.12 16.10 -7.11
N MET A 272 3.50 17.15 -6.59
CA MET A 272 2.53 17.95 -7.34
C MET A 272 3.24 18.66 -8.50
N VAL A 273 2.57 18.81 -9.64
CA VAL A 273 3.12 19.54 -10.82
C VAL A 273 2.43 20.88 -10.96
N ASN A 274 3.21 21.94 -10.98
CA ASN A 274 2.69 23.29 -11.21
C ASN A 274 2.29 23.46 -12.67
N LEU A 275 1.10 24.04 -12.94
CA LEU A 275 0.55 24.12 -14.30
C LEU A 275 0.65 25.50 -14.95
N GLU A 276 0.53 26.60 -14.20
CA GLU A 276 0.23 27.90 -14.82
C GLU A 276 1.32 28.95 -14.59
N SER A 277 1.57 29.37 -13.37
CA SER A 277 2.47 30.48 -13.04
C SER A 277 3.59 30.06 -12.15
N LEU A 278 4.69 30.85 -12.11
CA LEU A 278 5.75 30.64 -11.10
C LEU A 278 5.12 30.74 -9.71
N ILE A 279 5.35 29.73 -8.88
CA ILE A 279 4.89 29.70 -7.48
C ILE A 279 6.08 29.64 -6.53
N GLN A 280 5.87 30.18 -5.33
CA GLN A 280 6.81 30.09 -4.22
C GLN A 280 6.17 29.28 -3.09
N VAL A 281 6.94 28.32 -2.58
CA VAL A 281 6.50 27.42 -1.52
C VAL A 281 7.49 27.49 -0.36
N ALA A 282 7.00 27.85 0.84
CA ALA A 282 7.77 27.81 2.07
C ALA A 282 7.83 26.38 2.58
N VAL A 283 9.03 25.81 2.66
CA VAL A 283 9.27 24.38 3.00
C VAL A 283 8.90 24.13 4.46
N THR A 284 8.06 23.12 4.70
CA THR A 284 7.59 22.71 6.04
C THR A 284 8.12 21.34 6.48
N ALA A 285 8.65 20.53 5.57
CA ALA A 285 9.17 19.19 5.87
C ALA A 285 10.49 18.93 5.14
N GLY A 286 11.42 18.25 5.82
CA GLY A 286 12.66 17.78 5.20
C GLY A 286 12.40 16.70 4.15
N TYR A 287 13.38 16.46 3.27
CA TYR A 287 13.24 15.53 2.14
C TYR A 287 12.74 14.12 2.54
N GLN A 288 13.26 13.55 3.64
CA GLN A 288 12.86 12.22 4.11
C GLN A 288 11.49 12.21 4.81
N ASP A 289 11.07 13.37 5.31
CA ASP A 289 9.83 13.54 6.06
C ASP A 289 8.66 13.97 5.17
N THR A 290 8.91 14.24 3.87
CA THR A 290 7.86 14.56 2.91
C THR A 290 6.85 13.42 2.82
N LYS A 291 5.58 13.75 2.60
CA LYS A 291 4.51 12.75 2.42
C LYS A 291 4.81 11.82 1.26
N LEU A 292 5.38 12.35 0.19
CA LEU A 292 5.82 11.52 -0.94
C LEU A 292 6.90 10.51 -0.53
N ALA A 293 7.92 10.88 0.25
CA ALA A 293 8.95 9.97 0.73
C ALA A 293 8.36 8.86 1.62
N LYS A 294 7.43 9.21 2.53
CA LYS A 294 6.70 8.25 3.36
C LYS A 294 5.86 7.28 2.52
N ILE A 295 5.13 7.78 1.52
CA ILE A 295 4.35 6.95 0.58
C ILE A 295 5.26 5.95 -0.15
N LEU A 296 6.42 6.40 -0.64
CA LEU A 296 7.37 5.56 -1.35
C LEU A 296 7.98 4.48 -0.45
N ALA A 297 8.28 4.81 0.81
CA ALA A 297 8.72 3.84 1.82
C ALA A 297 7.65 2.77 2.06
N LEU A 298 6.37 3.17 2.22
CA LEU A 298 5.25 2.24 2.38
C LEU A 298 5.10 1.29 1.20
N VAL A 299 5.25 1.77 -0.03
CA VAL A 299 5.19 0.94 -1.24
C VAL A 299 6.37 -0.05 -1.30
N GLN A 300 7.58 0.39 -0.89
CA GLN A 300 8.75 -0.50 -0.82
C GLN A 300 8.59 -1.59 0.23
N ASP A 301 8.09 -1.24 1.42
CA ASP A 301 7.82 -2.20 2.51
C ASP A 301 6.73 -3.20 2.14
N ALA A 302 5.71 -2.76 1.38
CA ALA A 302 4.63 -3.62 0.90
C ALA A 302 5.12 -4.82 0.09
N VAL A 303 6.19 -4.62 -0.68
CA VAL A 303 6.82 -5.68 -1.48
C VAL A 303 7.47 -6.75 -0.59
N GLY A 304 7.93 -6.38 0.62
CA GLY A 304 8.56 -7.30 1.57
C GLY A 304 7.58 -8.23 2.33
N ARG A 305 6.32 -7.80 2.50
CA ARG A 305 5.32 -8.55 3.27
C ARG A 305 4.54 -9.53 2.39
N LYS A 306 4.92 -10.81 2.47
CA LYS A 306 4.37 -11.87 1.60
C LYS A 306 2.95 -12.27 1.99
N ALA A 307 2.07 -12.43 0.99
CA ALA A 307 0.74 -12.99 1.14
C ALA A 307 0.77 -14.46 1.62
N LYS A 308 -0.33 -14.90 2.28
CA LYS A 308 -0.49 -16.30 2.71
C LYS A 308 -0.30 -17.28 1.55
N THR A 309 -0.84 -16.97 0.39
CA THR A 309 -0.67 -17.77 -0.83
C THR A 309 0.79 -17.86 -1.27
N GLN A 310 1.56 -16.78 -1.19
CA GLN A 310 3.00 -16.80 -1.49
C GLN A 310 3.78 -17.66 -0.50
N GLN A 311 3.46 -17.57 0.79
CA GLN A 311 4.07 -18.39 1.84
C GLN A 311 3.74 -19.87 1.63
N PHE A 312 2.47 -20.18 1.30
CA PHE A 312 2.05 -21.55 0.99
C PHE A 312 2.86 -22.16 -0.16
N ILE A 313 3.02 -21.45 -1.28
CA ILE A 313 3.79 -21.95 -2.43
C ILE A 313 5.26 -22.18 -2.06
N THR A 314 5.86 -21.30 -1.24
CA THR A 314 7.24 -21.50 -0.75
C THR A 314 7.36 -22.74 0.14
N LYS A 315 6.38 -23.00 1.01
CA LYS A 315 6.32 -24.21 1.85
C LYS A 315 6.05 -25.46 0.97
N PHE A 316 5.12 -25.34 0.03
CA PHE A 316 4.79 -26.41 -0.91
C PHE A 316 6.02 -26.86 -1.71
N ALA A 317 6.79 -25.94 -2.29
CA ALA A 317 7.99 -26.24 -3.05
C ALA A 317 9.01 -27.05 -2.24
N LYS A 318 9.21 -26.71 -0.95
CA LYS A 318 10.13 -27.43 -0.06
C LYS A 318 9.73 -28.90 0.18
N THR A 319 8.43 -29.19 0.20
CA THR A 319 7.91 -30.56 0.40
C THR A 319 7.76 -31.30 -0.92
N TYR A 320 7.31 -30.61 -1.97
CA TYR A 320 7.04 -31.17 -3.29
C TYR A 320 8.31 -31.70 -3.97
N THR A 321 9.41 -30.93 -3.96
CA THR A 321 10.63 -31.28 -4.70
C THR A 321 11.27 -32.60 -4.23
N PRO A 322 11.44 -32.87 -2.91
CA PRO A 322 11.90 -34.18 -2.46
C PRO A 322 11.00 -35.36 -2.88
N ILE A 323 9.68 -35.15 -2.85
CA ILE A 323 8.71 -36.17 -3.27
C ILE A 323 8.88 -36.48 -4.76
N VAL A 324 9.05 -35.45 -5.59
CA VAL A 324 9.29 -35.62 -7.03
C VAL A 324 10.56 -36.40 -7.31
N VAL A 325 11.66 -36.08 -6.61
CA VAL A 325 12.92 -36.81 -6.75
C VAL A 325 12.76 -38.28 -6.35
N LEU A 326 12.03 -38.54 -5.26
CA LEU A 326 11.73 -39.92 -4.83
C LEU A 326 10.89 -40.65 -5.88
N LEU A 327 9.84 -40.01 -6.42
CA LEU A 327 9.00 -40.61 -7.47
C LEU A 327 9.79 -40.89 -8.75
N ALA A 328 10.70 -39.99 -9.14
CA ALA A 328 11.61 -40.24 -10.27
C ALA A 328 12.52 -41.44 -10.02
N ALA A 329 13.06 -41.58 -8.81
CA ALA A 329 13.85 -42.74 -8.44
C ALA A 329 13.02 -44.06 -8.48
N LEU A 330 11.78 -43.98 -7.96
CA LEU A 330 10.86 -45.12 -8.02
C LEU A 330 10.47 -45.48 -9.45
N LEU A 331 10.32 -44.51 -10.34
CA LEU A 331 10.01 -44.70 -11.76
C LEU A 331 11.14 -45.48 -12.46
N VAL A 332 12.37 -45.41 -12.00
CA VAL A 332 13.50 -46.23 -12.49
C VAL A 332 13.54 -47.57 -11.78
N ALA A 333 13.35 -47.62 -10.46
CA ALA A 333 13.59 -48.82 -9.66
C ALA A 333 12.44 -49.84 -9.74
N VAL A 334 11.16 -49.38 -9.64
CA VAL A 334 10.00 -50.30 -9.57
C VAL A 334 9.83 -51.14 -10.83
N PRO A 335 9.95 -50.59 -12.05
CA PRO A 335 9.81 -51.39 -13.31
C PRO A 335 10.83 -52.50 -13.43
N TYR A 336 12.00 -52.38 -12.81
CA TYR A 336 13.01 -53.45 -12.76
C TYR A 336 12.45 -54.78 -12.19
N PHE A 337 11.46 -54.70 -11.30
CA PHE A 337 10.87 -55.88 -10.65
C PHE A 337 9.56 -56.35 -11.31
N VAL A 338 8.97 -55.54 -12.20
CA VAL A 338 7.61 -55.78 -12.73
C VAL A 338 7.58 -55.93 -14.22
N VAL A 339 8.55 -55.38 -14.96
CA VAL A 339 8.58 -55.36 -16.44
C VAL A 339 9.60 -56.39 -16.92
N GLU A 340 9.17 -57.32 -17.77
CA GLU A 340 10.02 -58.41 -18.31
C GLU A 340 11.15 -57.86 -19.20
N ASP A 341 10.83 -56.88 -20.07
CA ASP A 341 11.80 -56.27 -20.99
C ASP A 341 12.31 -54.92 -20.42
N TYR A 342 12.86 -54.92 -19.19
CA TYR A 342 13.39 -53.72 -18.57
C TYR A 342 14.67 -53.23 -19.26
N VAL A 343 14.62 -52.01 -19.79
CA VAL A 343 15.79 -51.28 -20.31
C VAL A 343 16.06 -50.07 -19.41
N PHE A 344 17.14 -50.12 -18.63
CA PHE A 344 17.53 -49.07 -17.68
C PHE A 344 17.58 -47.69 -18.34
N ARG A 345 18.12 -47.56 -19.55
CA ARG A 345 18.23 -46.31 -20.32
C ARG A 345 16.85 -45.66 -20.54
N ASP A 346 15.86 -46.44 -20.93
CA ASP A 346 14.53 -45.94 -21.27
C ASP A 346 13.78 -45.46 -20.01
N TRP A 347 13.88 -46.25 -18.95
CA TRP A 347 13.25 -45.86 -17.68
C TRP A 347 13.96 -44.67 -17.00
N LEU A 348 15.29 -44.58 -17.13
CA LEU A 348 16.04 -43.41 -16.68
C LEU A 348 15.64 -42.16 -17.49
N TYR A 349 15.52 -42.30 -18.82
CA TYR A 349 15.05 -41.22 -19.69
C TYR A 349 13.65 -40.68 -19.25
N ARG A 350 12.68 -41.59 -19.02
CA ARG A 350 11.35 -41.21 -18.51
C ARG A 350 11.43 -40.49 -17.14
N ALA A 351 12.29 -40.96 -16.26
CA ALA A 351 12.51 -40.33 -14.98
C ALA A 351 13.12 -38.90 -15.13
N LEU A 352 14.05 -38.71 -16.05
CA LEU A 352 14.62 -37.40 -16.36
C LEU A 352 13.59 -36.45 -16.96
N VAL A 353 12.74 -36.93 -17.90
CA VAL A 353 11.58 -36.18 -18.42
C VAL A 353 10.64 -35.78 -17.29
N PHE A 354 10.32 -36.72 -16.39
CA PHE A 354 9.48 -36.49 -15.22
C PHE A 354 10.05 -35.39 -14.29
N LEU A 355 11.37 -35.38 -14.05
CA LEU A 355 12.06 -34.35 -13.27
C LEU A 355 11.95 -32.96 -13.91
N VAL A 356 12.14 -32.84 -15.21
CA VAL A 356 12.04 -31.58 -15.95
C VAL A 356 10.64 -30.99 -15.83
N ILE A 357 9.59 -31.80 -16.07
CA ILE A 357 8.20 -31.36 -16.02
C ILE A 357 7.82 -30.90 -14.59
N SER A 358 8.43 -31.50 -13.59
CA SER A 358 8.06 -31.27 -12.19
C SER A 358 8.55 -29.95 -11.62
N CYS A 359 9.33 -29.12 -12.35
CA CYS A 359 9.73 -27.79 -11.86
C CYS A 359 8.49 -26.88 -11.68
N PRO A 360 8.23 -26.32 -10.49
CA PRO A 360 7.09 -25.42 -10.29
C PRO A 360 7.35 -23.98 -10.75
N CYS A 361 8.19 -23.77 -11.80
CA CYS A 361 8.72 -22.47 -12.24
C CYS A 361 7.62 -21.43 -12.51
N ALA A 362 6.54 -21.83 -13.20
CA ALA A 362 5.40 -20.97 -13.50
C ALA A 362 4.72 -20.41 -12.26
N LEU A 363 4.62 -21.20 -11.18
CA LEU A 363 3.97 -20.79 -9.92
C LEU A 363 4.86 -19.84 -9.11
N VAL A 364 6.15 -20.15 -9.02
CA VAL A 364 7.12 -19.38 -8.24
C VAL A 364 7.21 -17.93 -8.73
N VAL A 365 7.08 -17.70 -10.03
CA VAL A 365 7.20 -16.36 -10.65
C VAL A 365 5.84 -15.66 -10.78
N SER A 366 4.80 -16.37 -11.27
CA SER A 366 3.53 -15.71 -11.63
C SER A 366 2.74 -15.24 -10.42
N ILE A 367 2.86 -15.91 -9.27
CA ILE A 367 2.11 -15.55 -8.05
C ILE A 367 2.60 -14.24 -7.46
N PRO A 368 3.91 -14.05 -7.14
CA PRO A 368 4.41 -12.75 -6.71
C PRO A 368 4.10 -11.63 -7.72
N LEU A 369 4.23 -11.92 -9.01
CA LEU A 369 3.94 -10.95 -10.07
C LEU A 369 2.46 -10.53 -10.08
N GLY A 370 1.54 -11.44 -9.81
CA GLY A 370 0.12 -11.15 -9.65
C GLY A 370 -0.15 -10.18 -8.49
N TYR A 371 0.45 -10.43 -7.32
CA TYR A 371 0.33 -9.52 -6.17
C TYR A 371 1.00 -8.16 -6.43
N PHE A 372 2.16 -8.11 -7.07
CA PHE A 372 2.77 -6.85 -7.49
C PHE A 372 1.89 -6.09 -8.48
N GLY A 373 1.24 -6.83 -9.39
CA GLY A 373 0.25 -6.25 -10.31
C GLY A 373 -0.92 -5.61 -9.57
N GLY A 374 -1.44 -6.28 -8.53
CA GLY A 374 -2.53 -5.80 -7.66
C GLY A 374 -2.14 -4.56 -6.86
N ILE A 375 -1.00 -4.59 -6.18
CA ILE A 375 -0.46 -3.44 -5.43
C ILE A 375 -0.25 -2.24 -6.38
N GLY A 376 0.35 -2.48 -7.56
CA GLY A 376 0.55 -1.42 -8.54
C GLY A 376 -0.74 -0.86 -9.13
N ALA A 377 -1.78 -1.68 -9.32
CA ALA A 377 -3.10 -1.23 -9.73
C ALA A 377 -3.78 -0.37 -8.66
N ALA A 378 -3.70 -0.78 -7.40
CA ALA A 378 -4.22 -0.05 -6.26
C ALA A 378 -3.54 1.32 -6.11
N SER A 379 -2.21 1.35 -6.16
CA SER A 379 -1.44 2.59 -6.04
C SER A 379 -1.81 3.62 -7.10
N ARG A 380 -2.03 3.20 -8.35
CA ARG A 380 -2.50 4.10 -9.43
C ARG A 380 -3.89 4.69 -9.19
N THR A 381 -4.70 4.07 -8.35
CA THR A 381 -6.04 4.56 -7.98
C THR A 381 -6.04 5.33 -6.66
N GLY A 382 -4.85 5.65 -6.11
CA GLY A 382 -4.70 6.36 -4.84
C GLY A 382 -4.93 5.46 -3.61
N ILE A 383 -4.73 4.16 -3.74
CA ILE A 383 -4.89 3.18 -2.65
C ILE A 383 -3.55 2.49 -2.40
N LEU A 384 -3.02 2.59 -1.18
CA LEU A 384 -1.76 1.98 -0.79
C LEU A 384 -2.01 0.80 0.13
N PHE A 385 -1.55 -0.37 -0.27
CA PHE A 385 -1.50 -1.56 0.58
C PHE A 385 -0.10 -1.70 1.19
N LYS A 386 0.01 -1.87 2.50
CA LYS A 386 1.30 -2.08 3.19
C LYS A 386 1.81 -3.52 3.11
N GLY A 387 1.17 -4.38 2.35
CA GLY A 387 1.59 -5.75 2.14
C GLY A 387 0.65 -6.52 1.24
N SER A 388 1.18 -7.52 0.55
CA SER A 388 0.36 -8.43 -0.28
C SER A 388 -0.59 -9.31 0.56
N ASN A 389 -0.26 -9.55 1.84
CA ASN A 389 -1.15 -10.23 2.78
C ASN A 389 -2.45 -9.45 3.04
N PHE A 390 -2.42 -8.12 2.95
CA PHE A 390 -3.62 -7.29 3.14
C PHE A 390 -4.54 -7.29 1.91
N LEU A 391 -4.03 -7.63 0.72
CA LEU A 391 -4.90 -7.94 -0.43
C LEU A 391 -5.74 -9.19 -0.16
N ASP A 392 -5.14 -10.25 0.38
CA ASP A 392 -5.89 -11.45 0.75
C ASP A 392 -6.90 -11.16 1.86
N ALA A 393 -6.49 -10.45 2.93
CA ALA A 393 -7.36 -10.09 4.03
C ALA A 393 -8.53 -9.20 3.57
N MET A 394 -8.30 -8.21 2.70
CA MET A 394 -9.32 -7.32 2.16
C MET A 394 -10.41 -8.06 1.37
N ARG A 395 -10.03 -9.13 0.68
CA ARG A 395 -10.98 -10.02 -0.02
C ARG A 395 -11.90 -10.77 0.94
N GLU A 396 -11.36 -11.18 2.10
CA GLU A 396 -12.07 -12.02 3.08
C GLU A 396 -13.04 -11.24 3.97
N LEU A 397 -13.05 -9.93 3.91
CA LEU A 397 -13.92 -9.09 4.72
C LEU A 397 -15.40 -9.38 4.48
N ASP A 398 -16.16 -9.52 5.56
CA ASP A 398 -17.61 -9.58 5.60
C ASP A 398 -18.22 -8.34 6.27
N THR A 399 -17.43 -7.63 7.08
CA THR A 399 -17.87 -6.50 7.90
C THR A 399 -16.94 -5.29 7.66
N VAL A 400 -17.53 -4.09 7.56
CA VAL A 400 -16.79 -2.82 7.55
C VAL A 400 -17.34 -1.92 8.64
N VAL A 401 -16.46 -1.54 9.55
CA VAL A 401 -16.75 -0.60 10.65
C VAL A 401 -16.09 0.73 10.28
N MET A 402 -16.86 1.81 10.29
CA MET A 402 -16.40 3.13 9.84
C MET A 402 -16.59 4.15 10.96
N ASP A 403 -15.58 4.98 11.18
CA ASP A 403 -15.77 6.20 11.93
C ASP A 403 -16.67 7.17 11.16
N LYS A 404 -17.36 8.06 11.85
CA LYS A 404 -18.22 9.07 11.23
C LYS A 404 -17.37 10.25 10.72
N THR A 405 -16.69 10.93 11.66
CA THR A 405 -16.06 12.24 11.44
C THR A 405 -14.78 12.10 10.62
N GLY A 406 -14.63 12.89 9.55
CA GLY A 406 -13.46 12.81 8.65
C GLY A 406 -13.43 11.55 7.76
N THR A 407 -14.18 10.52 8.07
CA THR A 407 -14.27 9.27 7.30
C THR A 407 -15.48 9.26 6.35
N LEU A 408 -16.68 9.27 6.88
CA LEU A 408 -17.93 9.36 6.09
C LEU A 408 -18.41 10.79 5.90
N THR A 409 -17.96 11.71 6.74
CA THR A 409 -18.24 13.13 6.70
C THR A 409 -16.97 13.94 6.43
N GLN A 410 -17.12 15.21 6.08
CA GLN A 410 -16.00 16.07 5.70
C GLN A 410 -15.09 16.45 6.88
N GLY A 411 -15.54 16.23 8.14
CA GLY A 411 -14.82 16.66 9.33
C GLY A 411 -14.86 18.17 9.56
N VAL A 412 -15.67 18.86 8.75
CA VAL A 412 -15.82 20.31 8.80
C VAL A 412 -17.29 20.64 9.00
N PHE A 413 -17.56 21.50 10.00
CA PHE A 413 -18.91 22.00 10.21
C PHE A 413 -19.37 22.87 9.03
N ALA A 414 -20.63 22.67 8.59
CA ALA A 414 -21.29 23.48 7.60
C ALA A 414 -22.70 23.85 8.04
N VAL A 415 -23.16 25.03 7.67
CA VAL A 415 -24.55 25.45 7.90
C VAL A 415 -25.44 24.60 7.00
N GLN A 416 -26.43 23.90 7.63
CA GLN A 416 -27.36 23.02 6.92
C GLN A 416 -28.69 23.71 6.62
N GLN A 417 -29.21 24.44 7.59
CA GLN A 417 -30.50 25.14 7.47
C GLN A 417 -30.43 26.49 8.15
N VAL A 418 -31.17 27.43 7.59
CA VAL A 418 -31.40 28.76 8.15
C VAL A 418 -32.89 28.88 8.46
N GLN A 419 -33.22 29.10 9.73
CA GLN A 419 -34.63 29.23 10.21
C GLN A 419 -34.80 30.59 10.86
N PRO A 420 -35.18 31.60 10.11
CA PRO A 420 -35.47 32.93 10.65
C PRO A 420 -36.76 32.91 11.45
N ALA A 421 -36.83 33.74 12.49
CA ALA A 421 -38.07 33.96 13.22
C ALA A 421 -39.09 34.73 12.35
N PRO A 422 -40.38 34.61 12.64
CA PRO A 422 -41.37 35.40 11.93
C PRO A 422 -41.07 36.89 12.00
N GLY A 423 -40.99 37.54 10.81
CA GLY A 423 -40.65 38.96 10.66
C GLY A 423 -39.14 39.28 10.54
N THR A 424 -38.29 38.27 10.57
CA THR A 424 -36.85 38.42 10.31
C THR A 424 -36.49 37.95 8.90
N ALA A 425 -35.84 38.80 8.10
CA ALA A 425 -35.36 38.38 6.78
C ALA A 425 -34.14 37.45 6.91
N PRO A 426 -34.08 36.30 6.18
CA PRO A 426 -32.98 35.36 6.22
C PRO A 426 -31.60 36.01 6.00
N GLU A 427 -31.54 36.94 5.03
CA GLU A 427 -30.29 37.62 4.68
C GLU A 427 -29.81 38.55 5.79
N GLN A 428 -30.73 39.17 6.53
CA GLN A 428 -30.40 40.01 7.68
C GLN A 428 -29.90 39.16 8.84
N LEU A 429 -30.54 38.02 9.12
CA LEU A 429 -30.09 37.07 10.16
C LEU A 429 -28.67 36.59 9.87
N LEU A 430 -28.42 36.13 8.65
CA LEU A 430 -27.11 35.65 8.19
C LEU A 430 -26.05 36.75 8.28
N ARG A 431 -26.35 37.96 7.80
CA ARG A 431 -25.40 39.08 7.86
C ARG A 431 -25.00 39.43 9.27
N LEU A 432 -25.94 39.51 10.22
CA LEU A 432 -25.66 39.86 11.62
C LEU A 432 -24.87 38.74 12.33
N LEU A 433 -25.29 37.47 12.13
CA LEU A 433 -24.58 36.32 12.69
C LEU A 433 -23.17 36.19 12.10
N GLY A 434 -23.05 36.24 10.77
CA GLY A 434 -21.76 36.13 10.09
C GLY A 434 -20.78 37.22 10.55
N ALA A 435 -21.23 38.47 10.66
CA ALA A 435 -20.39 39.55 11.14
C ALA A 435 -19.90 39.34 12.59
N LEU A 436 -20.78 38.92 13.52
CA LEU A 436 -20.42 38.66 14.91
C LEU A 436 -19.46 37.46 15.02
N GLU A 437 -19.72 36.36 14.28
CA GLU A 437 -18.93 35.15 14.32
C GLU A 437 -17.52 35.31 13.71
N THR A 438 -17.26 36.39 12.91
CA THR A 438 -15.87 36.72 12.48
C THR A 438 -14.92 36.97 13.65
N LYS A 439 -15.45 37.23 14.84
CA LYS A 439 -14.68 37.52 16.05
C LYS A 439 -14.37 36.25 16.87
N SER A 440 -14.84 35.09 16.47
CA SER A 440 -14.58 33.83 17.16
C SER A 440 -13.70 32.89 16.30
N THR A 441 -12.86 32.13 16.99
CA THR A 441 -12.05 31.07 16.35
C THR A 441 -12.72 29.70 16.40
N HIS A 442 -13.92 29.61 16.99
CA HIS A 442 -14.64 28.35 17.16
C HIS A 442 -14.99 27.72 15.79
N PRO A 443 -14.89 26.38 15.63
CA PRO A 443 -15.22 25.71 14.35
C PRO A 443 -16.62 26.02 13.82
N ILE A 444 -17.63 26.14 14.69
CA ILE A 444 -18.99 26.53 14.32
C ILE A 444 -19.02 27.96 13.78
N ALA A 445 -18.29 28.88 14.42
CA ALA A 445 -18.17 30.25 13.94
C ALA A 445 -17.58 30.33 12.52
N LYS A 446 -16.50 29.58 12.27
CA LYS A 446 -15.90 29.46 10.93
C LYS A 446 -16.91 28.96 9.89
N ALA A 447 -17.74 27.95 10.26
CA ALA A 447 -18.77 27.43 9.38
C ALA A 447 -19.81 28.53 8.99
N VAL A 448 -20.25 29.31 9.97
CA VAL A 448 -21.19 30.42 9.76
C VAL A 448 -20.56 31.48 8.86
N VAL A 449 -19.33 31.91 9.17
CA VAL A 449 -18.59 32.92 8.37
C VAL A 449 -18.38 32.44 6.94
N THR A 450 -17.99 31.19 6.74
CA THR A 450 -17.81 30.60 5.38
C THR A 450 -19.13 30.60 4.60
N HIS A 451 -20.23 30.24 5.26
CA HIS A 451 -21.55 30.19 4.62
C HIS A 451 -22.05 31.58 4.20
N VAL A 452 -21.83 32.57 5.07
CA VAL A 452 -22.26 33.95 4.83
C VAL A 452 -21.37 34.66 3.78
N GLY A 453 -20.09 34.30 3.75
CA GLY A 453 -19.14 34.82 2.76
C GLY A 453 -19.01 36.35 2.79
N ALA A 454 -19.01 36.98 1.62
CA ALA A 454 -18.83 38.43 1.47
C ALA A 454 -19.92 39.28 2.12
N ALA A 455 -21.11 38.74 2.42
CA ALA A 455 -22.22 39.50 3.02
C ALA A 455 -21.94 39.97 4.46
N ALA A 456 -20.99 39.37 5.12
CA ALA A 456 -20.51 39.81 6.45
C ALA A 456 -19.41 40.89 6.39
N ALA A 457 -18.85 41.15 5.18
CA ALA A 457 -17.75 42.08 5.02
C ALA A 457 -18.22 43.55 5.17
N GLY A 458 -17.39 44.35 5.91
CA GLY A 458 -17.66 45.76 6.09
C GLY A 458 -18.74 46.10 7.13
N VAL A 459 -19.28 45.12 7.85
CA VAL A 459 -20.24 45.31 8.93
C VAL A 459 -19.49 45.72 10.21
N ALA A 460 -19.92 46.84 10.81
CA ALA A 460 -19.31 47.32 12.06
C ALA A 460 -19.67 46.38 13.25
N VAL A 461 -18.67 45.87 13.93
CA VAL A 461 -18.82 44.97 15.08
C VAL A 461 -18.04 45.53 16.27
N GLU A 462 -18.77 45.86 17.33
CA GLU A 462 -18.24 46.49 18.53
C GLU A 462 -18.61 45.71 19.79
N ASN A 463 -17.87 45.94 20.90
CA ASN A 463 -18.17 45.42 22.22
C ASN A 463 -18.42 43.90 22.25
N VAL A 464 -17.56 43.14 21.57
CA VAL A 464 -17.71 41.68 21.52
C VAL A 464 -17.24 41.05 22.82
N GLU A 465 -18.11 40.21 23.39
CA GLU A 465 -17.85 39.42 24.59
C GLU A 465 -18.12 37.96 24.28
N GLU A 466 -17.11 37.12 24.48
CA GLU A 466 -17.27 35.65 24.37
C GLU A 466 -17.66 35.10 25.75
N ILE A 467 -18.80 34.40 25.80
CA ILE A 467 -19.33 33.81 27.01
C ILE A 467 -19.07 32.31 26.95
N ALA A 468 -18.09 31.86 27.72
CA ALA A 468 -17.61 30.48 27.68
C ALA A 468 -18.75 29.46 27.80
N GLY A 469 -18.82 28.50 26.84
CA GLY A 469 -19.84 27.45 26.78
C GLY A 469 -21.25 27.94 26.41
N HIS A 470 -21.42 29.22 26.00
CA HIS A 470 -22.72 29.79 25.62
C HIS A 470 -22.72 30.40 24.23
N GLY A 471 -21.70 31.18 23.85
CA GLY A 471 -21.60 31.87 22.59
C GLY A 471 -21.08 33.29 22.69
N LEU A 472 -21.46 34.14 21.73
CA LEU A 472 -21.00 35.51 21.58
C LEU A 472 -22.12 36.53 21.86
N ARG A 473 -21.74 37.66 22.43
CA ARG A 473 -22.54 38.90 22.50
C ARG A 473 -21.74 40.03 21.86
N GLY A 474 -22.39 40.90 21.13
CA GLY A 474 -21.73 42.06 20.54
C GLY A 474 -22.72 43.04 19.95
N ARG A 475 -22.22 44.22 19.55
CA ARG A 475 -23.01 45.22 18.87
C ARG A 475 -22.68 45.19 17.37
N VAL A 476 -23.65 44.85 16.51
CA VAL A 476 -23.51 44.73 15.06
C VAL A 476 -24.40 45.73 14.36
N ASP A 477 -23.84 46.61 13.57
CA ASP A 477 -24.59 47.74 12.93
C ASP A 477 -25.46 48.52 13.97
N GLY A 478 -24.92 48.77 15.18
CA GLY A 478 -25.62 49.50 16.23
C GLY A 478 -26.71 48.69 16.95
N ARG A 479 -26.92 47.40 16.66
CA ARG A 479 -27.90 46.50 17.29
C ARG A 479 -27.19 45.55 18.27
N ASP A 480 -27.77 45.29 19.44
CA ASP A 480 -27.30 44.23 20.33
C ASP A 480 -27.62 42.86 19.73
N VAL A 481 -26.61 42.03 19.49
CA VAL A 481 -26.76 40.71 18.90
C VAL A 481 -26.18 39.65 19.84
N LEU A 482 -26.94 38.59 20.04
CA LEU A 482 -26.50 37.34 20.68
C LEU A 482 -26.41 36.25 19.64
N ALA A 483 -25.33 35.49 19.63
CA ALA A 483 -25.12 34.31 18.80
C ALA A 483 -24.57 33.16 19.65
N GLY A 484 -25.25 32.03 19.74
CA GLY A 484 -24.79 30.91 20.53
C GLY A 484 -25.83 29.81 20.72
N ASN A 485 -25.77 29.06 21.83
CA ASN A 485 -26.76 28.03 22.16
C ASN A 485 -27.98 28.58 22.90
N THR A 486 -29.00 27.78 23.16
CA THR A 486 -30.21 28.17 23.87
C THR A 486 -29.92 28.62 25.31
N LYS A 487 -28.86 28.14 25.95
CA LYS A 487 -28.43 28.60 27.30
C LYS A 487 -28.00 30.08 27.27
N LEU A 488 -27.47 30.58 26.14
CA LEU A 488 -27.14 32.00 25.98
C LEU A 488 -28.42 32.87 26.08
N LEU A 489 -29.46 32.46 25.33
CA LEU A 489 -30.74 33.18 25.33
C LEU A 489 -31.40 33.14 26.72
N ALA A 490 -31.37 32.00 27.38
CA ALA A 490 -31.87 31.85 28.75
C ALA A 490 -31.12 32.76 29.75
N LYS A 491 -29.79 32.88 29.64
CA LYS A 491 -28.95 33.79 30.49
C LYS A 491 -29.37 35.25 30.32
N PHE A 492 -29.70 35.65 29.08
CA PHE A 492 -30.15 37.01 28.80
C PHE A 492 -31.68 37.18 28.83
N ARG A 493 -32.42 36.18 29.31
CA ARG A 493 -33.89 36.17 29.44
C ARG A 493 -34.63 36.47 28.13
N VAL A 494 -34.09 36.00 27.02
CA VAL A 494 -34.75 36.09 25.72
C VAL A 494 -35.66 34.89 25.54
N ALA A 495 -36.96 35.13 25.33
CA ALA A 495 -37.93 34.10 25.06
C ALA A 495 -37.76 33.57 23.61
N TYR A 496 -37.82 32.25 23.43
CA TYR A 496 -37.74 31.56 22.13
C TYR A 496 -38.74 30.40 22.08
N PRO A 497 -39.14 29.91 20.88
CA PRO A 497 -40.06 28.80 20.71
C PRO A 497 -39.50 27.51 21.31
N PRO A 498 -40.31 26.68 22.04
CA PRO A 498 -39.82 25.43 22.66
C PRO A 498 -39.33 24.39 21.62
N GLU A 499 -39.77 24.49 20.38
CA GLU A 499 -39.35 23.59 19.30
C GLU A 499 -37.82 23.69 19.00
N VAL A 500 -37.20 24.81 19.35
CA VAL A 500 -35.75 25.02 19.17
C VAL A 500 -34.92 24.06 20.03
N ASP A 501 -35.42 23.71 21.24
CA ASP A 501 -34.75 22.74 22.10
C ASP A 501 -34.86 21.28 21.59
N GLN A 502 -35.78 21.02 20.66
CA GLN A 502 -35.97 19.69 20.05
C GLN A 502 -35.07 19.45 18.82
N VAL A 503 -34.36 20.49 18.37
CA VAL A 503 -33.43 20.35 17.23
C VAL A 503 -32.26 19.44 17.60
N VAL A 504 -32.08 18.39 16.82
CA VAL A 504 -31.07 17.34 17.07
C VAL A 504 -29.67 17.85 16.74
N ASP A 505 -29.54 18.68 15.70
CA ASP A 505 -28.27 19.25 15.25
C ASP A 505 -27.73 20.30 16.23
N SER A 506 -26.44 20.58 16.11
CA SER A 506 -25.87 21.77 16.73
C SER A 506 -26.53 23.02 16.15
N ILE A 507 -27.00 23.90 17.01
CA ILE A 507 -27.66 25.14 16.60
C ILE A 507 -26.89 26.36 17.04
N VAL A 508 -26.93 27.40 16.22
CA VAL A 508 -26.54 28.76 16.59
C VAL A 508 -27.84 29.58 16.60
N VAL A 509 -28.34 29.84 17.80
CA VAL A 509 -29.54 30.69 17.95
C VAL A 509 -29.10 32.17 18.00
N ALA A 510 -29.94 33.01 17.40
CA ALA A 510 -29.73 34.45 17.36
C ALA A 510 -30.81 35.22 18.11
N ALA A 511 -30.38 36.27 18.78
CA ALA A 511 -31.30 37.30 19.23
C ALA A 511 -30.77 38.69 18.86
N VAL A 512 -31.68 39.62 18.52
CA VAL A 512 -31.36 40.99 18.13
C VAL A 512 -32.17 41.91 19.00
N ASN A 513 -31.52 42.87 19.67
CA ASN A 513 -32.15 43.82 20.61
C ASN A 513 -33.06 43.12 21.65
N GLY A 514 -32.66 41.97 22.17
CA GLY A 514 -33.38 41.20 23.17
C GLY A 514 -34.59 40.39 22.63
N GLN A 515 -34.78 40.32 21.32
CA GLN A 515 -35.83 39.54 20.69
C GLN A 515 -35.20 38.35 19.91
N TYR A 516 -35.83 37.17 19.98
CA TYR A 516 -35.43 36.01 19.21
C TYR A 516 -35.54 36.29 17.72
N ALA A 517 -34.46 36.04 16.96
CA ALA A 517 -34.35 36.35 15.54
C ALA A 517 -34.29 35.11 14.63
N GLY A 518 -34.09 33.91 15.22
CA GLY A 518 -34.00 32.67 14.49
C GLY A 518 -32.83 31.80 14.91
N TYR A 519 -32.57 30.76 14.16
CA TYR A 519 -31.38 29.89 14.37
C TYR A 519 -30.84 29.33 13.06
N LEU A 520 -29.58 28.91 13.11
CA LEU A 520 -28.92 28.11 12.08
C LEU A 520 -28.66 26.71 12.63
N THR A 521 -28.87 25.68 11.82
CA THR A 521 -28.34 24.34 12.13
C THR A 521 -26.98 24.16 11.50
N VAL A 522 -26.05 23.62 12.27
CA VAL A 522 -24.68 23.38 11.85
C VAL A 522 -24.36 21.93 12.12
N ALA A 523 -23.94 21.21 11.10
CA ALA A 523 -23.56 19.80 11.20
C ALA A 523 -22.38 19.51 10.30
N ASP A 524 -21.69 18.41 10.58
CA ASP A 524 -20.66 17.84 9.74
C ASP A 524 -21.33 17.13 8.56
N ALA A 525 -21.12 17.62 7.34
CA ALA A 525 -21.78 17.14 6.16
C ALA A 525 -21.21 15.80 5.68
N PRO A 526 -22.04 14.84 5.25
CA PRO A 526 -21.56 13.65 4.58
C PRO A 526 -20.73 13.99 3.32
N LYS A 527 -19.69 13.20 3.04
CA LYS A 527 -18.95 13.30 1.78
C LYS A 527 -19.86 12.94 0.60
N GLU A 528 -19.60 13.54 -0.54
CA GLU A 528 -20.44 13.38 -1.75
C GLU A 528 -20.61 11.92 -2.16
N ASP A 529 -19.57 11.11 -1.99
CA ASP A 529 -19.55 9.70 -2.39
C ASP A 529 -19.84 8.71 -1.23
N ALA A 530 -20.14 9.21 -0.01
CA ALA A 530 -20.34 8.33 1.16
C ALA A 530 -21.54 7.37 0.96
N ALA A 531 -22.68 7.86 0.45
CA ALA A 531 -23.83 6.99 0.18
C ALA A 531 -23.53 5.97 -0.93
N ARG A 532 -22.81 6.38 -1.98
CA ARG A 532 -22.36 5.48 -3.04
C ARG A 532 -21.40 4.43 -2.49
N ALA A 533 -20.47 4.81 -1.61
CA ALA A 533 -19.54 3.87 -0.97
C ALA A 533 -20.27 2.76 -0.21
N VAL A 534 -21.29 3.13 0.58
CA VAL A 534 -22.14 2.18 1.32
C VAL A 534 -22.88 1.22 0.36
N GLN A 535 -23.43 1.75 -0.74
CA GLN A 535 -24.12 0.92 -1.75
C GLN A 535 -23.16 -0.02 -2.46
N GLU A 536 -21.99 0.46 -2.90
CA GLU A 536 -20.97 -0.35 -3.58
C GLU A 536 -20.43 -1.46 -2.66
N LEU A 537 -20.19 -1.18 -1.37
CA LEU A 537 -19.75 -2.18 -0.40
C LEU A 537 -20.80 -3.28 -0.20
N LYS A 538 -22.07 -2.93 -0.10
CA LYS A 538 -23.17 -3.91 -0.03
C LYS A 538 -23.25 -4.76 -1.29
N ALA A 539 -23.20 -4.13 -2.46
CA ALA A 539 -23.22 -4.82 -3.75
C ALA A 539 -22.01 -5.74 -3.92
N ASP A 540 -20.85 -5.37 -3.35
CA ASP A 540 -19.64 -6.17 -3.35
C ASP A 540 -19.62 -7.27 -2.26
N GLY A 541 -20.74 -7.52 -1.56
CA GLY A 541 -20.98 -8.63 -0.63
C GLY A 541 -20.45 -8.39 0.79
N ILE A 542 -20.31 -7.14 1.23
CA ILE A 542 -20.20 -6.81 2.65
C ILE A 542 -21.58 -6.99 3.29
N THR A 543 -21.67 -7.87 4.26
CA THR A 543 -22.93 -8.24 4.92
C THR A 543 -23.27 -7.27 6.04
N LYS A 544 -22.25 -6.67 6.68
CA LYS A 544 -22.43 -5.81 7.84
C LYS A 544 -21.66 -4.51 7.67
N LEU A 545 -22.38 -3.38 7.75
CA LEU A 545 -21.82 -2.03 7.75
C LEU A 545 -22.20 -1.36 9.06
N VAL A 546 -21.18 -0.89 9.80
CA VAL A 546 -21.36 -0.32 11.13
C VAL A 546 -20.74 1.08 11.15
N MET A 547 -21.43 2.04 11.78
CA MET A 547 -20.90 3.36 12.05
C MET A 547 -20.66 3.51 13.56
N LEU A 548 -19.44 3.90 13.94
CA LEU A 548 -19.09 4.22 15.33
C LEU A 548 -18.68 5.69 15.43
N SER A 549 -19.19 6.42 16.45
CA SER A 549 -18.87 7.84 16.60
C SER A 549 -18.91 8.27 18.07
N GLY A 550 -18.11 9.30 18.40
CA GLY A 550 -18.20 10.00 19.69
C GLY A 550 -19.36 10.98 19.78
N ASP A 551 -20.02 11.32 18.66
CA ASP A 551 -21.15 12.23 18.64
C ASP A 551 -22.39 11.64 19.30
N LYS A 552 -23.36 12.52 19.63
CA LYS A 552 -24.65 12.08 20.20
C LYS A 552 -25.30 11.01 19.34
N ASP A 553 -25.84 9.98 19.97
CA ASP A 553 -26.45 8.85 19.28
C ASP A 553 -27.54 9.27 18.27
N SER A 554 -28.39 10.26 18.62
CA SER A 554 -29.42 10.77 17.72
C SER A 554 -28.86 11.35 16.41
N ILE A 555 -27.70 11.99 16.43
CA ILE A 555 -27.02 12.51 15.23
C ILE A 555 -26.47 11.35 14.41
N VAL A 556 -25.85 10.39 15.08
CA VAL A 556 -25.23 9.21 14.44
C VAL A 556 -26.27 8.36 13.74
N GLN A 557 -27.41 8.08 14.40
CA GLN A 557 -28.53 7.33 13.82
C GLN A 557 -29.12 8.02 12.57
N ARG A 558 -29.26 9.35 12.61
CA ARG A 558 -29.77 10.10 11.46
C ARG A 558 -28.82 10.03 10.26
N VAL A 559 -27.51 10.22 10.47
CA VAL A 559 -26.50 10.12 9.42
C VAL A 559 -26.44 8.70 8.87
N ALA A 560 -26.46 7.69 9.72
CA ALA A 560 -26.49 6.29 9.33
C ALA A 560 -27.69 5.95 8.46
N THR A 561 -28.88 6.40 8.86
CA THR A 561 -30.12 6.22 8.08
C THR A 561 -30.03 6.89 6.71
N ALA A 562 -29.51 8.12 6.65
CA ALA A 562 -29.36 8.86 5.40
C ALA A 562 -28.36 8.18 4.43
N LEU A 563 -27.32 7.54 4.94
CA LEU A 563 -26.33 6.79 4.17
C LEU A 563 -26.75 5.34 3.89
N GLY A 564 -27.83 4.87 4.53
CA GLY A 564 -28.32 3.50 4.41
C GLY A 564 -27.49 2.49 5.22
N ILE A 565 -26.78 2.91 6.28
CA ILE A 565 -26.07 2.04 7.22
C ILE A 565 -27.09 1.53 8.25
N THR A 566 -27.08 0.22 8.52
CA THR A 566 -28.12 -0.43 9.35
C THR A 566 -27.77 -0.50 10.82
N GLU A 567 -26.52 -0.41 11.18
CA GLU A 567 -26.04 -0.46 12.57
C GLU A 567 -25.15 0.75 12.85
N ALA A 568 -25.49 1.50 13.88
CA ALA A 568 -24.73 2.69 14.24
C ALA A 568 -24.77 2.91 15.76
N HIS A 569 -23.66 3.39 16.34
CA HIS A 569 -23.54 3.65 17.77
C HIS A 569 -22.87 5.00 17.99
N GLY A 570 -23.52 5.84 18.81
CA GLY A 570 -23.04 7.17 19.16
C GLY A 570 -22.61 7.27 20.62
N GLY A 571 -22.01 8.41 20.99
CA GLY A 571 -21.57 8.68 22.36
C GLY A 571 -20.40 7.83 22.84
N LEU A 572 -19.60 7.30 21.92
CA LEU A 572 -18.54 6.35 22.21
C LEU A 572 -17.22 7.04 22.53
N LEU A 573 -16.54 6.55 23.56
CA LEU A 573 -15.13 6.82 23.80
C LEU A 573 -14.24 5.92 22.89
N PRO A 574 -12.96 6.25 22.71
CA PRO A 574 -12.06 5.40 21.92
C PRO A 574 -12.00 3.93 22.39
N GLU A 575 -12.04 3.72 23.71
CA GLU A 575 -12.07 2.37 24.29
C GLU A 575 -13.37 1.61 23.94
N ASP A 576 -14.49 2.31 23.86
CA ASP A 576 -15.76 1.71 23.46
C ASP A 576 -15.72 1.26 22.01
N LYS A 577 -15.15 2.07 21.12
CA LYS A 577 -14.94 1.68 19.70
C LYS A 577 -14.10 0.40 19.62
N ALA A 578 -13.01 0.32 20.38
CA ALA A 578 -12.14 -0.87 20.40
C ALA A 578 -12.91 -2.10 20.91
N ARG A 579 -13.76 -1.94 21.94
CA ARG A 579 -14.61 -3.00 22.48
C ARG A 579 -15.61 -3.52 21.43
N TYR A 580 -16.27 -2.66 20.66
CA TYR A 580 -17.15 -3.07 19.57
C TYR A 580 -16.41 -3.87 18.49
N VAL A 581 -15.25 -3.39 18.06
CA VAL A 581 -14.40 -4.09 17.09
C VAL A 581 -14.00 -5.47 17.60
N GLN A 582 -13.61 -5.58 18.88
CA GLN A 582 -13.27 -6.87 19.47
C GLN A 582 -14.49 -7.81 19.54
N GLN A 583 -15.67 -7.31 19.91
CA GLN A 583 -16.90 -8.10 19.94
C GLN A 583 -17.25 -8.69 18.57
N TYR A 584 -17.11 -7.93 17.48
CA TYR A 584 -17.33 -8.45 16.13
C TYR A 584 -16.30 -9.51 15.75
N LYS A 585 -15.05 -9.34 16.12
CA LYS A 585 -13.99 -10.35 15.90
C LYS A 585 -14.28 -11.64 16.67
N ASP A 586 -14.66 -11.52 17.94
CA ASP A 586 -15.00 -12.67 18.79
C ASP A 586 -16.25 -13.41 18.29
N ALA A 587 -17.16 -12.70 17.61
CA ALA A 587 -18.29 -13.29 16.89
C ALA A 587 -17.89 -13.98 15.56
N GLY A 588 -16.61 -13.97 15.20
CA GLY A 588 -16.08 -14.63 13.99
C GLY A 588 -16.11 -13.80 12.72
N HIS A 589 -16.45 -12.51 12.81
CA HIS A 589 -16.44 -11.60 11.66
C HIS A 589 -15.02 -11.27 11.22
N LYS A 590 -14.82 -11.20 9.92
CA LYS A 590 -13.62 -10.63 9.29
C LYS A 590 -13.88 -9.17 8.95
N LEU A 591 -13.28 -8.26 9.70
CA LEU A 591 -13.64 -6.86 9.62
C LEU A 591 -12.51 -5.94 9.23
N ALA A 592 -12.87 -4.86 8.48
CA ALA A 592 -12.05 -3.67 8.38
C ALA A 592 -12.56 -2.59 9.32
N PHE A 593 -11.64 -1.82 9.90
CA PHE A 593 -11.96 -0.56 10.55
C PHE A 593 -11.41 0.60 9.71
N VAL A 594 -12.24 1.61 9.48
CA VAL A 594 -11.91 2.79 8.66
C VAL A 594 -11.97 4.02 9.55
N GLY A 595 -10.87 4.76 9.62
CA GLY A 595 -10.77 6.01 10.40
C GLY A 595 -9.75 6.98 9.79
N ASP A 596 -9.75 8.22 10.24
CA ASP A 596 -8.86 9.28 9.75
C ASP A 596 -7.98 9.90 10.85
N GLY A 597 -8.37 9.75 12.11
CA GLY A 597 -7.81 10.46 13.26
C GLY A 597 -6.80 9.69 14.09
N VAL A 598 -5.97 10.44 14.83
CA VAL A 598 -5.02 9.88 15.83
C VAL A 598 -5.75 9.03 16.87
N ASN A 599 -6.97 9.42 17.24
CA ASN A 599 -7.77 8.74 18.25
C ASN A 599 -8.22 7.34 17.81
N ASP A 600 -8.26 7.09 16.51
CA ASP A 600 -8.68 5.80 15.94
C ASP A 600 -7.50 4.84 15.70
N ALA A 601 -6.25 5.30 15.82
CA ALA A 601 -5.07 4.48 15.57
C ALA A 601 -5.07 3.14 16.35
N PRO A 602 -5.44 3.09 17.65
CA PRO A 602 -5.54 1.82 18.38
C PRO A 602 -6.62 0.87 17.81
N VAL A 603 -7.75 1.44 17.35
CA VAL A 603 -8.86 0.67 16.79
C VAL A 603 -8.53 0.16 15.38
N VAL A 604 -7.86 1.01 14.58
CA VAL A 604 -7.30 0.65 13.26
C VAL A 604 -6.34 -0.53 13.39
N ALA A 605 -5.44 -0.51 14.41
CA ALA A 605 -4.49 -1.59 14.66
C ALA A 605 -5.16 -2.92 15.06
N LEU A 606 -6.31 -2.85 15.74
CA LEU A 606 -7.04 -4.01 16.25
C LEU A 606 -7.79 -4.78 15.14
N ALA A 607 -8.24 -4.08 14.09
CA ALA A 607 -8.99 -4.68 12.98
C ALA A 607 -8.19 -5.73 12.20
N ASP A 608 -8.84 -6.63 11.45
CA ASP A 608 -8.17 -7.54 10.53
C ASP A 608 -7.50 -6.76 9.39
N VAL A 609 -8.16 -5.69 8.94
CA VAL A 609 -7.60 -4.71 8.02
C VAL A 609 -7.88 -3.30 8.56
N GLY A 610 -6.85 -2.60 8.98
CA GLY A 610 -6.94 -1.19 9.34
C GLY A 610 -6.83 -0.30 8.10
N ILE A 611 -7.79 0.60 7.89
CA ILE A 611 -7.83 1.51 6.74
C ILE A 611 -7.76 2.94 7.23
N ALA A 612 -6.76 3.69 6.77
CA ALA A 612 -6.66 5.13 6.99
C ALA A 612 -7.24 5.90 5.81
N MET A 613 -8.07 6.91 6.12
CA MET A 613 -8.64 7.83 5.14
C MET A 613 -7.83 9.11 5.05
N GLY A 614 -7.72 9.65 3.83
CA GLY A 614 -7.06 10.92 3.54
C GLY A 614 -5.52 10.84 3.60
N GLY A 615 -4.85 11.13 2.48
CA GLY A 615 -3.37 11.21 2.43
C GLY A 615 -2.78 12.34 3.27
N LEU A 616 -3.63 13.20 3.83
CA LEU A 616 -3.33 14.28 4.78
C LEU A 616 -3.72 13.92 6.22
N GLY A 617 -4.22 12.68 6.47
CA GLY A 617 -4.54 12.17 7.79
C GLY A 617 -3.35 12.20 8.74
N SER A 618 -3.58 11.97 10.03
CA SER A 618 -2.51 11.99 11.02
C SER A 618 -1.44 10.95 10.65
N ASP A 619 -0.18 11.34 10.76
CA ASP A 619 0.96 10.45 10.50
C ASP A 619 0.84 9.15 11.32
N ALA A 620 0.33 9.23 12.56
CA ALA A 620 0.12 8.08 13.43
C ALA A 620 -0.90 7.07 12.87
N THR A 621 -2.02 7.54 12.30
CA THR A 621 -3.04 6.65 11.70
C THR A 621 -2.51 6.03 10.41
N ILE A 622 -1.81 6.81 9.58
CA ILE A 622 -1.15 6.32 8.37
C ILE A 622 -0.11 5.25 8.73
N GLU A 623 0.70 5.47 9.77
CA GLU A 623 1.73 4.52 10.20
C GLU A 623 1.12 3.21 10.71
N THR A 624 -0.01 3.27 11.39
CA THR A 624 -0.68 2.11 12.00
C THR A 624 -1.53 1.31 11.02
N ALA A 625 -2.16 1.97 10.05
CA ALA A 625 -3.07 1.34 9.09
C ALA A 625 -2.35 0.32 8.17
N ASP A 626 -3.09 -0.65 7.69
CA ASP A 626 -2.66 -1.68 6.73
C ASP A 626 -2.92 -1.27 5.27
N VAL A 627 -3.94 -0.43 5.08
CA VAL A 627 -4.32 0.17 3.80
C VAL A 627 -4.51 1.66 4.00
N VAL A 628 -3.96 2.47 3.09
CA VAL A 628 -4.11 3.93 3.12
C VAL A 628 -4.82 4.38 1.85
N ILE A 629 -5.93 5.09 2.01
CA ILE A 629 -6.64 5.73 0.91
C ILE A 629 -6.16 7.18 0.85
N GLN A 630 -5.40 7.53 -0.20
CA GLN A 630 -4.77 8.83 -0.35
C GLN A 630 -5.77 9.94 -0.67
N THR A 631 -6.83 9.58 -1.39
CA THR A 631 -7.96 10.47 -1.66
C THR A 631 -8.92 10.45 -0.49
N ASP A 632 -9.68 11.52 -0.32
CA ASP A 632 -10.65 11.60 0.77
C ASP A 632 -12.02 10.97 0.40
N HIS A 633 -12.02 9.93 -0.47
CA HIS A 633 -13.21 9.29 -1.03
C HIS A 633 -13.49 7.91 -0.42
N PRO A 634 -14.55 7.75 0.40
CA PRO A 634 -14.96 6.45 0.95
C PRO A 634 -15.24 5.37 -0.10
N SER A 635 -15.67 5.72 -1.30
CA SER A 635 -15.90 4.75 -2.40
C SER A 635 -14.65 3.97 -2.81
N LYS A 636 -13.46 4.47 -2.51
CA LYS A 636 -12.19 3.77 -2.75
C LYS A 636 -12.03 2.50 -1.91
N ILE A 637 -12.77 2.35 -0.80
CA ILE A 637 -12.79 1.11 0.00
C ILE A 637 -13.34 -0.04 -0.84
N ALA A 638 -14.45 0.17 -1.55
CA ALA A 638 -15.00 -0.82 -2.47
C ALA A 638 -14.04 -1.11 -3.64
N THR A 639 -13.38 -0.08 -4.16
CA THR A 639 -12.35 -0.24 -5.20
C THR A 639 -11.18 -1.09 -4.72
N ALA A 640 -10.69 -0.86 -3.50
CA ALA A 640 -9.62 -1.67 -2.88
C ALA A 640 -10.00 -3.15 -2.83
N ARG A 641 -11.23 -3.45 -2.44
CA ARG A 641 -11.75 -4.82 -2.36
C ARG A 641 -11.90 -5.46 -3.75
N ARG A 642 -12.37 -4.73 -4.76
CA ARG A 642 -12.43 -5.22 -6.16
C ARG A 642 -11.04 -5.56 -6.70
N ILE A 643 -10.04 -4.73 -6.45
CA ILE A 643 -8.63 -5.01 -6.82
C ILE A 643 -8.14 -6.28 -6.12
N ALA A 644 -8.40 -6.42 -4.83
CA ALA A 644 -8.04 -7.60 -4.05
C ALA A 644 -8.63 -8.89 -4.63
N ARG A 645 -9.93 -8.88 -4.96
CA ARG A 645 -10.63 -10.01 -5.60
C ARG A 645 -10.08 -10.34 -6.98
N ALA A 646 -9.86 -9.33 -7.81
CA ALA A 646 -9.30 -9.53 -9.15
C ALA A 646 -7.90 -10.12 -9.08
N THR A 647 -7.06 -9.63 -8.16
CA THR A 647 -5.72 -10.16 -7.92
C THR A 647 -5.76 -11.63 -7.53
N HIS A 648 -6.57 -11.96 -6.54
CA HIS A 648 -6.75 -13.35 -6.10
C HIS A 648 -7.26 -14.25 -7.24
N THR A 649 -8.25 -13.80 -8.00
CA THR A 649 -8.80 -14.57 -9.14
C THR A 649 -7.72 -14.88 -10.16
N VAL A 650 -6.90 -13.90 -10.54
CA VAL A 650 -5.81 -14.11 -11.51
C VAL A 650 -4.74 -15.05 -10.96
N VAL A 651 -4.37 -14.90 -9.69
CA VAL A 651 -3.41 -15.79 -9.02
C VAL A 651 -3.91 -17.24 -9.05
N TRP A 652 -5.18 -17.47 -8.70
CA TRP A 652 -5.75 -18.82 -8.72
C TRP A 652 -5.95 -19.39 -10.15
N GLN A 653 -6.26 -18.55 -11.14
CA GLN A 653 -6.24 -18.95 -12.55
C GLN A 653 -4.87 -19.49 -12.96
N ASN A 654 -3.79 -18.79 -12.56
CA ASN A 654 -2.43 -19.22 -12.86
C ASN A 654 -2.08 -20.53 -12.14
N ILE A 655 -2.49 -20.70 -10.89
CA ILE A 655 -2.28 -21.93 -10.11
C ILE A 655 -2.97 -23.11 -10.81
N TRP A 656 -4.26 -22.97 -11.13
CA TRP A 656 -5.00 -24.05 -11.79
C TRP A 656 -4.48 -24.38 -13.19
N LEU A 657 -4.14 -23.35 -13.98
CA LEU A 657 -3.52 -23.54 -15.31
C LEU A 657 -2.23 -24.33 -15.20
N ALA A 658 -1.35 -23.95 -14.27
CA ALA A 658 -0.07 -24.62 -14.08
C ALA A 658 -0.25 -26.08 -13.64
N PHE A 659 -1.14 -26.36 -12.68
CA PHE A 659 -1.38 -27.73 -12.23
C PHE A 659 -2.06 -28.59 -13.30
N ALA A 660 -3.02 -28.06 -14.04
CA ALA A 660 -3.71 -28.81 -15.09
C ALA A 660 -2.75 -29.25 -16.20
N VAL A 661 -1.99 -28.31 -16.76
CA VAL A 661 -1.03 -28.64 -17.84
C VAL A 661 0.07 -29.58 -17.32
N LYS A 662 0.62 -29.30 -16.12
CA LYS A 662 1.65 -30.19 -15.53
C LYS A 662 1.12 -31.58 -15.25
N GLY A 663 -0.09 -31.74 -14.77
CA GLY A 663 -0.70 -33.06 -14.56
C GLY A 663 -0.81 -33.88 -15.83
N VAL A 664 -1.24 -33.23 -16.91
CA VAL A 664 -1.31 -33.90 -18.24
C VAL A 664 0.06 -34.28 -18.75
N VAL A 665 1.03 -33.34 -18.74
CA VAL A 665 2.38 -33.60 -19.28
C VAL A 665 3.15 -34.61 -18.42
N LEU A 666 2.97 -34.61 -17.09
CA LEU A 666 3.52 -35.62 -16.20
C LEU A 666 2.98 -37.01 -16.48
N ALA A 667 1.68 -37.15 -16.73
CA ALA A 667 1.07 -38.42 -17.10
C ALA A 667 1.60 -38.94 -18.45
N LEU A 668 1.74 -38.07 -19.46
CA LEU A 668 2.32 -38.38 -20.75
C LEU A 668 3.81 -38.76 -20.63
N GLY A 669 4.59 -38.03 -19.83
CA GLY A 669 6.01 -38.29 -19.61
C GLY A 669 6.27 -39.63 -18.90
N ALA A 670 5.51 -39.91 -17.83
CA ALA A 670 5.59 -41.20 -17.13
C ALA A 670 5.17 -42.37 -18.02
N GLY A 671 4.19 -42.14 -18.91
CA GLY A 671 3.77 -43.13 -19.92
C GLY A 671 4.76 -43.30 -21.08
N GLY A 672 5.83 -42.50 -21.17
CA GLY A 672 6.81 -42.54 -22.23
C GLY A 672 6.30 -41.97 -23.58
N LEU A 673 5.21 -41.19 -23.53
CA LEU A 673 4.60 -40.54 -24.69
C LEU A 673 5.09 -39.12 -24.93
N ALA A 674 5.77 -38.52 -23.94
CA ALA A 674 6.34 -37.17 -24.03
C ALA A 674 7.87 -37.24 -24.01
N THR A 675 8.49 -36.41 -24.84
CA THR A 675 9.94 -36.18 -24.88
C THR A 675 10.34 -35.03 -23.97
N MET A 676 11.66 -34.87 -23.74
CA MET A 676 12.17 -33.70 -22.97
C MET A 676 11.85 -32.37 -23.64
N TRP A 677 11.80 -32.32 -24.97
CA TRP A 677 11.46 -31.12 -25.74
C TRP A 677 10.04 -30.62 -25.42
N GLU A 678 9.07 -31.53 -25.53
CA GLU A 678 7.66 -31.24 -25.24
C GLU A 678 7.46 -30.84 -23.79
N ALA A 679 8.19 -31.49 -22.89
CA ALA A 679 8.19 -31.17 -21.45
C ALA A 679 8.60 -29.73 -21.17
N VAL A 680 9.72 -29.29 -21.73
CA VAL A 680 10.24 -27.93 -21.54
C VAL A 680 9.37 -26.89 -22.23
N PHE A 681 8.90 -27.16 -23.45
CA PHE A 681 7.97 -26.28 -24.16
C PHE A 681 6.69 -26.05 -23.35
N ALA A 682 6.14 -27.11 -22.78
CA ALA A 682 4.95 -27.00 -21.95
C ALA A 682 5.21 -26.16 -20.68
N ASP A 683 6.33 -26.36 -19.98
CA ASP A 683 6.68 -25.63 -18.76
C ASP A 683 6.93 -24.13 -19.03
N VAL A 684 7.77 -23.82 -20.01
CA VAL A 684 8.06 -22.42 -20.41
C VAL A 684 6.81 -21.73 -20.95
N GLY A 685 6.01 -22.45 -21.78
CA GLY A 685 4.76 -21.93 -22.35
C GLY A 685 3.74 -21.56 -21.27
N VAL A 686 3.54 -22.44 -20.29
CA VAL A 686 2.65 -22.17 -19.14
C VAL A 686 3.16 -21.01 -18.31
N ALA A 687 4.47 -20.93 -18.06
CA ALA A 687 5.07 -19.84 -17.33
C ALA A 687 4.81 -18.50 -18.02
N LEU A 688 5.01 -18.41 -19.34
CA LEU A 688 4.73 -17.21 -20.12
C LEU A 688 3.25 -16.82 -20.08
N LEU A 689 2.33 -17.78 -20.25
CA LEU A 689 0.89 -17.53 -20.17
C LEU A 689 0.49 -17.02 -18.77
N ALA A 690 1.02 -17.62 -17.72
CA ALA A 690 0.76 -17.21 -16.34
C ALA A 690 1.30 -15.79 -16.05
N ILE A 691 2.47 -15.44 -16.58
CA ILE A 691 3.04 -14.09 -16.50
C ILE A 691 2.17 -13.08 -17.24
N LEU A 692 1.76 -13.38 -18.47
CA LEU A 692 0.88 -12.51 -19.25
C LEU A 692 -0.46 -12.26 -18.54
N ASN A 693 -1.03 -13.32 -17.94
CA ASN A 693 -2.25 -13.20 -17.14
C ASN A 693 -2.04 -12.35 -15.89
N ALA A 694 -0.91 -12.49 -15.19
CA ALA A 694 -0.56 -11.68 -14.03
C ALA A 694 -0.39 -10.19 -14.39
N VAL A 695 0.30 -9.87 -15.50
CA VAL A 695 0.48 -8.50 -15.99
C VAL A 695 -0.84 -7.87 -16.41
N ARG A 696 -1.85 -8.66 -16.80
CA ARG A 696 -3.20 -8.17 -17.16
C ARG A 696 -3.83 -7.33 -16.04
N ILE A 697 -3.58 -7.67 -14.75
CA ILE A 697 -4.11 -6.92 -13.60
C ILE A 697 -3.77 -5.43 -13.69
N GLN A 698 -2.57 -5.10 -14.14
CA GLN A 698 -2.12 -3.72 -14.27
C GLN A 698 -2.92 -2.90 -15.30
N ARG A 699 -3.61 -3.57 -16.23
CA ARG A 699 -4.40 -2.94 -17.30
C ARG A 699 -5.90 -2.92 -17.00
N MET A 700 -6.34 -3.57 -15.93
CA MET A 700 -7.75 -3.56 -15.52
C MET A 700 -8.14 -2.16 -15.02
N ARG A 701 -9.37 -1.75 -15.32
CA ARG A 701 -10.01 -0.55 -14.78
C ARG A 701 -10.92 -0.98 -13.62
N PHE A 702 -10.82 -0.29 -12.50
CA PHE A 702 -11.54 -0.60 -11.27
C PHE A 702 -12.45 0.54 -10.84
#